data_c034fa0532bb54ea3e10fb11f6d090dd
#
_entry.id   c034fa0532bb54ea3e10fb11f6d090dd
#
_cell.length_a   1.000
_cell.length_b   1.000
_cell.length_c   1.000
_cell.angle_alpha   90.00
_cell.angle_beta   90.00
_cell.angle_gamma   90.00
#
_symmetry.space_group_name_H-M   'P 1'
#
loop_
_entity.id
_entity.type
_entity.pdbx_description
1 polymer ?
#
loop_
_entity_poly.entity_id
_entity_poly.type
_entity_poly.pdbx_seq_one_letter_code
_entity_poly.pdbx_strand_id
1 'polypeptide(L)'
;MEKKSKIIVSIFFAVALVFFSIVLFTMDIVSSSPSKEALSSISPVTISRLNVNATVQKTGQIDVEETFDVVFEKSGLHEVIRYVPYACYQYREIDGKVQKNVVYAQITDVSGNGEQGEQFNTYVDEINGYVTFGLKDYGGFSLGETRTFSIKYSYFMGNDKNKGFDDVYYNLVGTNSTCEIENVTFSVNLPEDVSADQIQMYTGKAGGTTLQDFVVSGNNISGSCALLKAGEGITFRAIYNDGYLKKVPAKINIRQIVAVGLCLVCVALVVVCFCLLRQKNDYPKPVELVPYDGLDPFVADYMSNRTISTKTISASVICLANMGYLTIEDKGKDNIVFHKTEKDISEIKNTSLKMVYNAIFEGGAKDKAMSELGFSFASNVGAIQSAEKVKEKTALYGDKTPNKFNALRFVIFALMFITALVVFNIPKSFFGYATNLFNFVNISFALFLVYAFITCFFDQKNLWVYTLSSTVLMVVIMSIVYSKFSINLIDNYCIGFVVLIILNILPLFINITPKYTQAGAISKGRVLGFKNYISMCEVSQIKMFASENPNYYFDVLPYAYVFGLSKVWMEKFKSIEVKTPEWVTTSSGTVMDYVVFNSMFNRFNSSMVRNIQTEKIRAISNTAKSFTSSSGSGRGGFSGGFGGGGFSGGGGGGGGFGAR
;
A
#
# COMPACT_ATOMS: atom_id res chain seq x y z
N MET A 1 -2.17 3.92 26.60
CA MET A 1 -2.33 2.64 25.90
C MET A 1 -3.12 2.76 24.60
N GLU A 2 -4.22 3.50 24.60
CA GLU A 2 -5.07 3.68 23.38
C GLU A 2 -4.31 4.23 22.17
N LYS A 3 -3.37 5.15 22.39
CA LYS A 3 -2.50 5.69 21.32
C LYS A 3 -1.52 4.63 20.76
N LYS A 4 -0.99 3.75 21.64
CA LYS A 4 -0.12 2.63 21.22
C LYS A 4 -0.94 1.54 20.52
N SER A 5 -2.16 1.24 20.98
CA SER A 5 -3.05 0.25 20.37
C SER A 5 -3.47 0.67 18.95
N LYS A 6 -3.85 1.94 18.74
CA LYS A 6 -4.20 2.46 17.41
C LYS A 6 -2.99 2.49 16.47
N ILE A 7 -1.80 2.85 16.98
CA ILE A 7 -0.55 2.78 16.22
C ILE A 7 -0.23 1.31 15.88
N ILE A 8 -0.37 0.39 16.83
CA ILE A 8 -0.14 -1.04 16.60
C ILE A 8 -1.13 -1.61 15.58
N VAL A 9 -2.41 -1.27 15.67
CA VAL A 9 -3.43 -1.69 14.68
C VAL A 9 -3.12 -1.10 13.30
N SER A 10 -2.67 0.15 13.24
CA SER A 10 -2.29 0.80 11.98
C SER A 10 -1.04 0.18 11.37
N ILE A 11 -0.02 -0.10 12.21
CA ILE A 11 1.19 -0.80 11.79
C ILE A 11 0.83 -2.23 11.36
N PHE A 12 -0.03 -2.93 12.11
CA PHE A 12 -0.48 -4.27 11.77
C PHE A 12 -1.25 -4.29 10.44
N PHE A 13 -2.13 -3.30 10.20
CA PHE A 13 -2.87 -3.17 8.95
C PHE A 13 -1.93 -2.83 7.78
N ALA A 14 -0.96 -1.93 7.98
CA ALA A 14 0.07 -1.62 6.99
C ALA A 14 0.96 -2.85 6.71
N VAL A 15 1.39 -3.57 7.74
CA VAL A 15 2.17 -4.82 7.61
C VAL A 15 1.33 -5.92 6.95
N ALA A 16 0.05 -6.05 7.28
CA ALA A 16 -0.86 -7.00 6.65
C ALA A 16 -1.08 -6.67 5.17
N LEU A 17 -1.22 -5.40 4.80
CA LEU A 17 -1.26 -4.95 3.41
C LEU A 17 0.04 -5.25 2.68
N VAL A 18 1.20 -4.99 3.29
CA VAL A 18 2.53 -5.34 2.73
C VAL A 18 2.64 -6.84 2.56
N PHE A 19 2.29 -7.62 3.58
CA PHE A 19 2.35 -9.10 3.53
C PHE A 19 1.40 -9.66 2.47
N PHE A 20 0.17 -9.18 2.41
CA PHE A 20 -0.80 -9.57 1.39
C PHE A 20 -0.34 -9.18 -0.01
N SER A 21 0.30 -8.00 -0.15
CA SER A 21 0.92 -7.55 -1.39
C SER A 21 2.08 -8.44 -1.82
N ILE A 22 2.94 -8.83 -0.88
CA ILE A 22 4.06 -9.74 -1.14
C ILE A 22 3.54 -11.13 -1.50
N VAL A 23 2.52 -11.64 -0.81
CA VAL A 23 1.93 -12.96 -1.08
C VAL A 23 1.28 -13.00 -2.47
N LEU A 24 0.47 -12.01 -2.83
CA LEU A 24 -0.10 -11.93 -4.18
C LEU A 24 0.97 -11.77 -5.25
N PHE A 25 1.99 -10.94 -5.00
CA PHE A 25 3.12 -10.75 -5.90
C PHE A 25 3.95 -12.03 -6.05
N THR A 26 4.16 -12.80 -4.98
CA THR A 26 4.87 -14.09 -5.07
C THR A 26 4.02 -15.16 -5.73
N MET A 27 2.70 -15.16 -5.55
CA MET A 27 1.80 -16.08 -6.25
C MET A 27 1.78 -15.81 -7.77
N ASP A 28 1.74 -14.53 -8.19
CA ASP A 28 1.81 -14.18 -9.62
C ASP A 28 3.19 -14.47 -10.23
N ILE A 29 4.30 -14.29 -9.48
CA ILE A 29 5.65 -14.65 -9.96
C ILE A 29 5.83 -16.16 -10.04
N VAL A 30 5.25 -16.92 -9.11
CA VAL A 30 5.34 -18.40 -9.13
C VAL A 30 4.48 -18.98 -10.25
N SER A 31 3.33 -18.35 -10.58
CA SER A 31 2.50 -18.75 -11.72
C SER A 31 3.09 -18.33 -13.06
N SER A 32 4.04 -17.39 -13.07
CA SER A 32 4.61 -16.76 -14.27
C SER A 32 6.04 -17.19 -14.61
N SER A 33 6.60 -18.16 -13.94
CA SER A 33 7.71 -18.91 -14.53
C SER A 33 7.18 -19.54 -15.83
N PRO A 34 7.83 -19.32 -17.00
CA PRO A 34 7.44 -20.05 -18.20
C PRO A 34 7.46 -21.53 -17.84
N SER A 35 6.28 -22.11 -17.74
CA SER A 35 6.14 -23.51 -17.33
C SER A 35 6.90 -24.35 -18.37
N LYS A 36 7.86 -25.13 -17.91
CA LYS A 36 8.49 -26.16 -18.75
C LYS A 36 7.44 -27.14 -19.35
N GLU A 37 6.21 -27.07 -18.91
CA GLU A 37 5.11 -27.94 -19.36
C GLU A 37 4.53 -27.55 -20.74
N ALA A 38 4.71 -26.29 -21.22
CA ALA A 38 4.32 -25.94 -22.59
C ALA A 38 5.23 -26.58 -23.66
N LEU A 39 6.40 -27.09 -23.28
CA LEU A 39 7.35 -27.78 -24.14
C LEU A 39 7.28 -29.31 -24.04
N SER A 40 6.33 -29.89 -23.32
CA SER A 40 6.32 -31.32 -23.02
C SER A 40 5.62 -32.20 -24.05
N SER A 41 4.87 -31.63 -24.99
CA SER A 41 4.26 -32.37 -26.10
C SER A 41 4.83 -31.92 -27.45
N ILE A 42 5.54 -32.81 -28.12
CA ILE A 42 5.87 -32.64 -29.53
C ILE A 42 4.58 -32.39 -30.29
N SER A 43 4.52 -31.29 -31.03
CA SER A 43 3.33 -30.93 -31.80
C SER A 43 3.22 -31.93 -32.98
N PRO A 44 2.02 -32.43 -33.29
CA PRO A 44 1.85 -33.40 -34.37
C PRO A 44 1.85 -32.71 -35.76
N VAL A 45 2.85 -31.91 -36.00
CA VAL A 45 3.12 -31.24 -37.28
C VAL A 45 4.62 -31.15 -37.50
N THR A 46 5.03 -31.15 -38.74
CA THR A 46 6.39 -30.84 -39.20
C THR A 46 6.35 -29.62 -40.12
N ILE A 47 7.26 -28.66 -39.93
CA ILE A 47 7.46 -27.54 -40.84
C ILE A 47 8.44 -28.02 -41.92
N SER A 48 7.95 -28.38 -43.08
CA SER A 48 8.78 -28.96 -44.16
C SER A 48 9.62 -27.93 -44.90
N ARG A 49 9.26 -26.65 -44.84
CA ARG A 49 10.00 -25.52 -45.36
C ARG A 49 9.70 -24.28 -44.52
N LEU A 50 10.74 -23.53 -44.19
CA LEU A 50 10.62 -22.20 -43.57
C LEU A 50 11.51 -21.22 -44.28
N ASN A 51 10.92 -20.11 -44.74
CA ASN A 51 11.68 -18.96 -45.26
C ASN A 51 11.44 -17.76 -44.35
N VAL A 52 12.50 -17.16 -43.80
CA VAL A 52 12.48 -15.98 -42.96
C VAL A 52 13.18 -14.82 -43.61
N ASN A 53 12.44 -13.77 -43.95
CA ASN A 53 12.99 -12.50 -44.42
C ASN A 53 12.85 -11.47 -43.28
N ALA A 54 14.02 -10.90 -42.89
CA ALA A 54 14.05 -9.89 -41.83
C ALA A 54 14.71 -8.62 -42.39
N THR A 55 14.14 -7.46 -42.15
CA THR A 55 14.72 -6.17 -42.50
C THR A 55 14.93 -5.36 -41.23
N VAL A 56 16.19 -5.05 -40.95
CA VAL A 56 16.58 -4.27 -39.76
C VAL A 56 16.54 -2.79 -40.11
N GLN A 57 15.79 -2.03 -39.40
CA GLN A 57 15.71 -0.57 -39.53
C GLN A 57 16.83 0.11 -38.72
N LYS A 58 17.18 1.34 -39.11
CA LYS A 58 18.20 2.15 -38.40
C LYS A 58 17.83 2.49 -36.93
N THR A 59 16.61 2.20 -36.54
CA THR A 59 16.10 2.31 -35.15
C THR A 59 16.32 1.04 -34.35
N GLY A 60 16.80 -0.05 -34.96
CA GLY A 60 16.83 -1.38 -34.35
C GLY A 60 15.51 -2.14 -34.40
N GLN A 61 14.44 -1.57 -35.01
CA GLN A 61 13.22 -2.32 -35.34
C GLN A 61 13.53 -3.33 -36.44
N ILE A 62 12.92 -4.51 -36.35
CA ILE A 62 13.07 -5.60 -37.30
C ILE A 62 11.71 -5.91 -37.89
N ASP A 63 11.56 -5.74 -39.18
CA ASP A 63 10.37 -6.11 -39.94
C ASP A 63 10.58 -7.54 -40.47
N VAL A 64 9.72 -8.46 -40.05
CA VAL A 64 9.86 -9.89 -40.29
C VAL A 64 8.73 -10.38 -41.18
N GLU A 65 9.07 -11.16 -42.19
CA GLU A 65 8.14 -11.91 -43.03
C GLU A 65 8.55 -13.38 -43.05
N GLU A 66 7.65 -14.25 -42.58
CA GLU A 66 7.85 -15.69 -42.56
C GLU A 66 6.89 -16.35 -43.52
N THR A 67 7.40 -17.29 -44.35
CA THR A 67 6.57 -18.18 -45.16
C THR A 67 6.96 -19.60 -44.84
N PHE A 68 6.00 -20.47 -44.53
CA PHE A 68 6.29 -21.81 -44.08
C PHE A 68 5.20 -22.81 -44.53
N ASP A 69 5.67 -24.04 -44.84
CA ASP A 69 4.84 -25.17 -45.21
C ASP A 69 4.69 -26.12 -44.03
N VAL A 70 3.44 -26.40 -43.65
CA VAL A 70 3.11 -27.28 -42.53
C VAL A 70 2.60 -28.60 -43.05
N VAL A 71 3.23 -29.70 -42.65
CA VAL A 71 2.73 -31.07 -42.88
C VAL A 71 2.03 -31.54 -41.60
N PHE A 72 0.76 -31.94 -41.72
CA PHE A 72 -0.03 -32.37 -40.59
C PHE A 72 0.13 -33.88 -40.36
N GLU A 73 0.64 -34.27 -39.21
CA GLU A 73 0.88 -35.66 -38.80
C GLU A 73 -0.33 -36.30 -38.08
N LYS A 74 -1.37 -35.50 -37.90
CA LYS A 74 -2.62 -35.93 -37.23
C LYS A 74 -3.81 -35.20 -37.87
N SER A 75 -4.93 -35.92 -38.05
CA SER A 75 -6.21 -35.32 -38.46
C SER A 75 -6.91 -34.64 -37.27
N GLY A 76 -7.80 -33.70 -37.60
CA GLY A 76 -8.63 -32.98 -36.60
C GLY A 76 -7.92 -31.88 -35.85
N LEU A 77 -6.79 -31.41 -36.37
CA LEU A 77 -6.20 -30.15 -35.97
C LEU A 77 -6.95 -29.02 -36.69
N HIS A 78 -7.16 -27.90 -36.02
CA HIS A 78 -7.95 -26.79 -36.55
C HIS A 78 -7.17 -25.45 -36.58
N GLU A 79 -5.99 -25.37 -36.00
CA GLU A 79 -5.23 -24.12 -35.91
C GLU A 79 -3.72 -24.40 -35.95
N VAL A 80 -3.02 -23.69 -36.83
CA VAL A 80 -1.56 -23.60 -36.82
C VAL A 80 -1.17 -22.40 -35.99
N ILE A 81 -0.19 -22.55 -35.11
CA ILE A 81 0.19 -21.56 -34.13
C ILE A 81 1.65 -21.20 -34.28
N ARG A 82 1.92 -19.87 -34.31
CA ARG A 82 3.24 -19.28 -34.26
C ARG A 82 3.37 -18.45 -33.00
N TYR A 83 4.31 -18.80 -32.11
CA TYR A 83 4.56 -18.08 -30.87
C TYR A 83 5.70 -17.09 -31.05
N VAL A 84 5.53 -15.81 -30.83
CA VAL A 84 6.59 -14.79 -30.85
C VAL A 84 6.72 -14.16 -29.47
N PRO A 85 7.88 -14.27 -28.79
CA PRO A 85 8.04 -13.75 -27.45
C PRO A 85 8.08 -12.22 -27.47
N TYR A 86 7.23 -11.59 -26.71
CA TYR A 86 7.35 -10.16 -26.39
C TYR A 86 8.11 -9.92 -25.08
N ALA A 87 8.23 -10.94 -24.23
CA ALA A 87 9.04 -10.92 -23.03
C ALA A 87 10.03 -12.08 -23.08
N CYS A 88 11.31 -11.80 -23.12
CA CYS A 88 12.34 -12.83 -23.20
C CYS A 88 13.60 -12.46 -22.43
N TYR A 89 14.39 -13.46 -22.11
CA TYR A 89 15.72 -13.27 -21.55
C TYR A 89 16.72 -13.15 -22.70
N GLN A 90 17.47 -12.07 -22.71
CA GLN A 90 18.60 -11.90 -23.60
C GLN A 90 19.90 -12.16 -22.84
N TYR A 91 20.75 -13.01 -23.36
CA TYR A 91 22.02 -13.36 -22.75
C TYR A 91 23.13 -12.81 -23.62
N ARG A 92 24.02 -11.99 -23.04
CA ARG A 92 25.18 -11.40 -23.73
C ARG A 92 26.44 -11.72 -22.95
N GLU A 93 27.50 -12.08 -23.64
CA GLU A 93 28.83 -12.12 -23.08
C GLU A 93 29.51 -10.77 -23.32
N ILE A 94 29.87 -10.08 -22.24
CA ILE A 94 30.59 -8.80 -22.25
C ILE A 94 31.75 -8.96 -21.28
N ASP A 95 32.98 -8.73 -21.75
CA ASP A 95 34.22 -8.88 -20.98
C ASP A 95 34.35 -10.23 -20.27
N GLY A 96 33.99 -11.32 -20.96
CA GLY A 96 34.06 -12.69 -20.44
C GLY A 96 33.01 -13.00 -19.34
N LYS A 97 32.04 -12.12 -19.14
CA LYS A 97 30.93 -12.30 -18.19
C LYS A 97 29.59 -12.36 -18.90
N VAL A 98 28.80 -13.38 -18.58
CA VAL A 98 27.45 -13.50 -19.11
C VAL A 98 26.52 -12.57 -18.35
N GLN A 99 25.96 -11.60 -19.05
CA GLN A 99 24.89 -10.73 -18.57
C GLN A 99 23.54 -11.27 -19.05
N LYS A 100 22.60 -11.37 -18.12
CA LYS A 100 21.22 -11.78 -18.38
C LYS A 100 20.32 -10.56 -18.23
N ASN A 101 19.71 -10.12 -19.31
CA ASN A 101 18.77 -9.00 -19.33
C ASN A 101 17.38 -9.50 -19.72
N VAL A 102 16.35 -8.90 -19.14
CA VAL A 102 14.97 -9.11 -19.61
C VAL A 102 14.67 -8.05 -20.65
N VAL A 103 14.19 -8.48 -21.81
CA VAL A 103 13.79 -7.62 -22.91
C VAL A 103 12.28 -7.74 -23.11
N TYR A 104 11.63 -6.60 -23.22
CA TYR A 104 10.22 -6.50 -23.59
C TYR A 104 10.15 -5.85 -24.97
N ALA A 105 9.71 -6.61 -25.96
CA ALA A 105 9.58 -6.12 -27.32
C ALA A 105 8.18 -5.60 -27.61
N GLN A 106 8.09 -4.62 -28.48
CA GLN A 106 6.85 -4.20 -29.11
C GLN A 106 6.67 -5.00 -30.40
N ILE A 107 5.50 -5.62 -30.57
CA ILE A 107 5.13 -6.34 -31.79
C ILE A 107 3.97 -5.60 -32.40
N THR A 108 4.18 -5.06 -33.61
CA THR A 108 3.20 -4.22 -34.32
C THR A 108 3.06 -4.71 -35.78
N ASP A 109 2.14 -4.11 -36.53
CA ASP A 109 1.95 -4.33 -37.97
C ASP A 109 1.74 -5.81 -38.34
N VAL A 110 1.00 -6.51 -37.46
CA VAL A 110 0.80 -7.95 -37.53
C VAL A 110 -0.23 -8.30 -38.61
N SER A 111 0.11 -9.21 -39.49
CA SER A 111 -0.81 -9.81 -40.45
C SER A 111 -0.41 -11.26 -40.73
N GLY A 112 -1.36 -12.06 -41.14
CA GLY A 112 -1.13 -13.45 -41.51
C GLY A 112 -2.15 -13.91 -42.54
N ASN A 113 -1.72 -14.85 -43.39
CA ASN A 113 -2.53 -15.42 -44.45
C ASN A 113 -2.19 -16.90 -44.65
N GLY A 114 -3.19 -17.69 -45.00
CA GLY A 114 -3.03 -19.04 -45.50
C GLY A 114 -3.64 -19.16 -46.91
N GLU A 115 -3.20 -20.15 -47.68
CA GLU A 115 -3.56 -20.31 -49.10
C GLU A 115 -5.06 -20.65 -49.31
N GLN A 116 -5.73 -21.21 -48.32
CA GLN A 116 -7.11 -21.67 -48.48
C GLN A 116 -8.15 -20.83 -47.70
N GLY A 117 -7.74 -19.61 -47.29
CA GLY A 117 -8.59 -18.64 -46.61
C GLY A 117 -8.74 -18.89 -45.09
N GLU A 118 -7.75 -19.48 -44.49
CA GLU A 118 -7.67 -19.67 -43.06
C GLU A 118 -7.77 -18.32 -42.31
N GLN A 119 -8.55 -18.36 -41.23
CA GLN A 119 -8.76 -17.14 -40.43
C GLN A 119 -7.55 -16.82 -39.57
N PHE A 120 -6.97 -15.65 -39.77
CA PHE A 120 -5.88 -15.14 -38.94
C PHE A 120 -6.40 -14.52 -37.64
N ASN A 121 -5.84 -14.95 -36.53
CA ASN A 121 -6.16 -14.43 -35.20
C ASN A 121 -4.87 -14.14 -34.41
N THR A 122 -4.95 -13.19 -33.50
CA THR A 122 -3.84 -12.82 -32.61
C THR A 122 -4.26 -12.96 -31.17
N TYR A 123 -3.47 -13.64 -30.36
CA TYR A 123 -3.70 -13.79 -28.92
C TYR A 123 -2.46 -13.34 -28.17
N VAL A 124 -2.62 -12.73 -27.02
CA VAL A 124 -1.53 -12.42 -26.10
C VAL A 124 -1.57 -13.42 -24.96
N ASP A 125 -0.55 -14.28 -24.89
CA ASP A 125 -0.34 -15.16 -23.73
C ASP A 125 0.46 -14.41 -22.68
N GLU A 126 -0.26 -13.81 -21.75
CA GLU A 126 0.30 -13.00 -20.68
C GLU A 126 1.13 -13.84 -19.71
N ILE A 127 0.81 -15.12 -19.56
CA ILE A 127 1.46 -16.02 -18.62
C ILE A 127 2.87 -16.39 -19.11
N ASN A 128 3.00 -16.68 -20.39
CA ASN A 128 4.26 -17.16 -20.98
C ASN A 128 5.05 -16.05 -21.70
N GLY A 129 4.50 -14.84 -21.82
CA GLY A 129 5.16 -13.69 -22.46
C GLY A 129 5.22 -13.77 -23.99
N TYR A 130 4.22 -14.40 -24.62
CA TYR A 130 4.15 -14.57 -26.07
C TYR A 130 2.96 -13.82 -26.69
N VAL A 131 3.17 -13.29 -27.89
CA VAL A 131 2.09 -13.04 -28.84
C VAL A 131 1.97 -14.29 -29.70
N THR A 132 0.78 -14.85 -29.75
CA THR A 132 0.46 -16.04 -30.51
C THR A 132 -0.30 -15.63 -31.77
N PHE A 133 0.19 -16.03 -32.91
CA PHE A 133 -0.47 -15.90 -34.19
C PHE A 133 -1.11 -17.24 -34.55
N GLY A 134 -2.41 -17.27 -34.68
CA GLY A 134 -3.20 -18.44 -35.02
C GLY A 134 -3.76 -18.32 -36.42
N LEU A 135 -3.57 -19.37 -37.24
CA LEU A 135 -4.19 -19.53 -38.55
C LEU A 135 -5.15 -20.70 -38.46
N LYS A 136 -6.46 -20.41 -38.47
CA LYS A 136 -7.51 -21.35 -38.15
C LYS A 136 -8.31 -21.76 -39.38
N ASP A 137 -8.44 -23.08 -39.58
CA ASP A 137 -9.37 -23.69 -40.49
C ASP A 137 -10.54 -24.36 -39.72
N TYR A 138 -11.76 -23.94 -39.99
CA TYR A 138 -12.93 -24.50 -39.32
C TYR A 138 -13.28 -25.91 -39.82
N GLY A 139 -12.86 -26.29 -41.02
CA GLY A 139 -13.00 -27.64 -41.57
C GLY A 139 -12.02 -28.63 -40.96
N GLY A 140 -10.91 -28.11 -40.36
CA GLY A 140 -9.82 -28.90 -39.85
C GLY A 140 -8.88 -29.43 -40.93
N PHE A 141 -7.67 -29.75 -40.47
CA PHE A 141 -6.59 -30.26 -41.35
C PHE A 141 -6.61 -31.80 -41.40
N SER A 142 -6.27 -32.36 -42.56
CA SER A 142 -6.24 -33.80 -42.77
C SER A 142 -4.85 -34.36 -42.54
N LEU A 143 -4.74 -35.62 -42.13
CA LEU A 143 -3.47 -36.33 -41.99
C LEU A 143 -2.70 -36.36 -43.33
N GLY A 144 -1.44 -35.98 -43.31
CA GLY A 144 -0.54 -35.92 -44.49
C GLY A 144 -0.79 -34.72 -45.40
N GLU A 145 -1.75 -33.86 -45.09
CA GLU A 145 -1.98 -32.60 -45.83
C GLU A 145 -0.79 -31.63 -45.61
N THR A 146 -0.45 -30.90 -46.67
CA THR A 146 0.55 -29.81 -46.58
C THR A 146 -0.13 -28.51 -46.95
N ARG A 147 0.07 -27.47 -46.10
CA ARG A 147 -0.45 -26.13 -46.36
C ARG A 147 0.61 -25.05 -46.12
N THR A 148 0.59 -24.02 -46.96
CA THR A 148 1.48 -22.88 -46.89
C THR A 148 0.82 -21.74 -46.15
N PHE A 149 1.59 -21.14 -45.24
CA PHE A 149 1.16 -20.00 -44.45
C PHE A 149 2.21 -18.88 -44.55
N SER A 150 1.76 -17.63 -44.40
CA SER A 150 2.63 -16.47 -44.28
C SER A 150 2.22 -15.59 -43.10
N ILE A 151 3.22 -15.03 -42.42
CA ILE A 151 3.02 -14.11 -41.27
C ILE A 151 4.02 -12.94 -41.46
N LYS A 152 3.51 -11.72 -41.18
CA LYS A 152 4.35 -10.51 -41.17
C LYS A 152 4.13 -9.79 -39.83
N TYR A 153 5.21 -9.23 -39.28
CA TYR A 153 5.15 -8.41 -38.06
C TYR A 153 6.39 -7.54 -37.94
N SER A 154 6.26 -6.41 -37.23
CA SER A 154 7.40 -5.57 -36.81
C SER A 154 7.75 -5.86 -35.37
N TYR A 155 9.04 -6.07 -35.09
CA TYR A 155 9.57 -6.41 -33.78
C TYR A 155 10.57 -5.36 -33.30
N PHE A 156 10.33 -4.70 -32.17
CA PHE A 156 11.18 -3.66 -31.62
C PHE A 156 11.52 -3.92 -30.14
N MET A 157 12.79 -4.18 -29.86
CA MET A 157 13.29 -4.49 -28.51
C MET A 157 13.51 -3.25 -27.62
N GLY A 158 13.19 -2.06 -28.13
CA GLY A 158 13.53 -0.79 -27.49
C GLY A 158 14.88 -0.27 -27.91
N ASN A 159 15.23 0.93 -27.46
CA ASN A 159 16.51 1.57 -27.78
C ASN A 159 17.68 0.78 -27.20
N ASP A 160 18.78 0.70 -27.92
CA ASP A 160 20.00 0.09 -27.39
C ASP A 160 20.52 0.82 -26.15
N LYS A 161 21.04 0.05 -25.18
CA LYS A 161 21.53 0.54 -23.88
C LYS A 161 22.97 0.10 -23.59
N ASN A 162 23.62 -0.59 -24.54
CA ASN A 162 25.00 -0.98 -24.38
C ASN A 162 25.90 0.25 -24.33
N LYS A 163 27.08 0.10 -23.78
CA LYS A 163 28.12 1.13 -23.78
C LYS A 163 29.27 0.66 -24.64
N GLY A 164 29.69 1.51 -25.56
CA GLY A 164 30.82 1.26 -26.42
C GLY A 164 30.50 0.52 -27.70
N PHE A 165 29.31 0.00 -27.87
CA PHE A 165 28.82 -0.59 -29.13
C PHE A 165 27.31 -0.63 -29.13
N ASP A 166 26.70 -0.61 -30.32
CA ASP A 166 25.27 -0.92 -30.51
C ASP A 166 25.17 -2.34 -31.09
N ASP A 167 24.13 -3.10 -30.80
CA ASP A 167 23.89 -4.38 -31.45
C ASP A 167 22.41 -4.64 -31.72
N VAL A 168 22.19 -5.40 -32.81
CA VAL A 168 20.91 -6.06 -33.07
C VAL A 168 21.09 -7.55 -32.85
N TYR A 169 20.48 -8.09 -31.82
CA TYR A 169 20.61 -9.48 -31.38
C TYR A 169 19.25 -10.14 -31.40
N TYR A 170 18.96 -10.94 -32.42
CA TYR A 170 17.64 -11.44 -32.74
C TYR A 170 17.63 -12.92 -33.12
N ASN A 171 16.64 -13.67 -32.66
CA ASN A 171 16.41 -15.05 -33.07
C ASN A 171 15.52 -15.05 -34.33
N LEU A 172 16.05 -15.49 -35.46
CA LEU A 172 15.27 -15.75 -36.67
C LEU A 172 14.30 -16.91 -36.49
N VAL A 173 14.79 -17.95 -35.83
CA VAL A 173 13.98 -19.07 -35.33
C VAL A 173 14.29 -19.26 -33.88
N GLY A 174 13.27 -19.26 -33.02
CA GLY A 174 13.43 -19.40 -31.56
C GLY A 174 13.61 -20.85 -31.12
N THR A 175 14.25 -21.01 -29.96
CA THR A 175 14.53 -22.32 -29.36
C THR A 175 13.34 -22.93 -28.62
N ASN A 176 12.13 -22.44 -28.85
CA ASN A 176 10.88 -22.91 -28.23
C ASN A 176 9.90 -23.57 -29.22
N SER A 177 10.38 -23.97 -30.39
CA SER A 177 9.60 -24.77 -31.34
C SER A 177 9.30 -26.15 -30.75
N THR A 178 8.06 -26.61 -30.86
CA THR A 178 7.61 -27.93 -30.41
C THR A 178 7.54 -28.95 -31.53
N CYS A 179 7.92 -28.57 -32.75
CA CYS A 179 8.00 -29.43 -33.93
C CYS A 179 9.38 -29.34 -34.59
N GLU A 180 9.67 -30.27 -35.48
CA GLU A 180 10.84 -30.22 -36.36
C GLU A 180 10.61 -29.22 -37.50
N ILE A 181 11.69 -28.52 -37.92
CA ILE A 181 11.67 -27.55 -39.01
C ILE A 181 12.74 -27.93 -39.99
N GLU A 182 12.31 -28.29 -41.19
CA GLU A 182 13.19 -28.68 -42.29
C GLU A 182 13.38 -27.52 -43.28
N ASN A 183 14.45 -27.59 -44.05
CA ASN A 183 14.71 -26.68 -45.13
C ASN A 183 14.51 -25.19 -44.77
N VAL A 184 15.19 -24.76 -43.71
CA VAL A 184 15.18 -23.35 -43.30
C VAL A 184 16.05 -22.53 -44.19
N THR A 185 15.50 -21.46 -44.78
CA THR A 185 16.25 -20.44 -45.49
C THR A 185 15.99 -19.07 -44.86
N PHE A 186 16.98 -18.21 -44.81
CA PHE A 186 16.81 -16.86 -44.23
C PHE A 186 17.56 -15.82 -45.02
N SER A 187 17.03 -14.59 -44.99
CA SER A 187 17.67 -13.38 -45.54
C SER A 187 17.46 -12.24 -44.55
N VAL A 188 18.53 -11.60 -44.11
CA VAL A 188 18.51 -10.46 -43.20
C VAL A 188 19.10 -9.24 -43.90
N ASN A 189 18.29 -8.23 -44.18
CA ASN A 189 18.69 -6.96 -44.70
C ASN A 189 19.04 -6.00 -43.59
N LEU A 190 20.27 -5.55 -43.51
CA LEU A 190 20.77 -4.60 -42.50
C LEU A 190 20.66 -3.16 -43.04
N PRO A 191 20.68 -2.13 -42.19
CA PRO A 191 20.52 -0.73 -42.62
C PRO A 191 21.74 -0.15 -43.34
N GLU A 192 22.89 -0.85 -43.34
CA GLU A 192 24.10 -0.51 -44.09
C GLU A 192 24.94 -1.76 -44.34
N ASP A 193 25.95 -1.62 -45.23
CA ASP A 193 26.92 -2.67 -45.49
C ASP A 193 27.72 -3.01 -44.24
N VAL A 194 27.93 -4.30 -44.02
CA VAL A 194 28.64 -4.84 -42.84
C VAL A 194 29.75 -5.79 -43.29
N SER A 195 30.82 -5.86 -42.51
CA SER A 195 31.85 -6.86 -42.69
C SER A 195 31.51 -8.15 -41.95
N ALA A 196 32.03 -9.28 -42.40
CA ALA A 196 31.72 -10.58 -41.83
C ALA A 196 32.12 -10.72 -40.36
N ASP A 197 33.13 -9.96 -39.91
CA ASP A 197 33.57 -9.92 -38.49
C ASP A 197 32.58 -9.19 -37.56
N GLN A 198 31.70 -8.37 -38.11
CA GLN A 198 30.61 -7.71 -37.36
C GLN A 198 29.39 -8.62 -37.14
N ILE A 199 29.36 -9.79 -37.81
CA ILE A 199 28.23 -10.69 -37.80
C ILE A 199 28.55 -11.97 -37.01
N GLN A 200 27.67 -12.32 -36.11
CA GLN A 200 27.72 -13.59 -35.36
C GLN A 200 26.41 -14.36 -35.59
N MET A 201 26.53 -15.60 -36.06
CA MET A 201 25.39 -16.48 -36.31
C MET A 201 25.50 -17.73 -35.46
N TYR A 202 24.40 -18.16 -34.88
CA TYR A 202 24.34 -19.31 -34.00
C TYR A 202 23.15 -20.21 -34.34
N THR A 203 23.32 -21.54 -34.19
CA THR A 203 22.28 -22.53 -34.40
C THR A 203 22.25 -23.57 -33.28
N GLY A 204 21.15 -24.29 -33.16
CA GLY A 204 20.96 -25.38 -32.19
C GLY A 204 20.16 -24.98 -30.95
N LYS A 205 20.28 -25.79 -29.89
CA LYS A 205 19.64 -25.52 -28.59
C LYS A 205 20.29 -24.31 -27.93
N ALA A 206 19.62 -23.78 -26.90
CA ALA A 206 20.16 -22.67 -26.13
C ALA A 206 21.62 -22.97 -25.67
N GLY A 207 22.61 -22.16 -26.13
CA GLY A 207 24.04 -22.45 -25.99
C GLY A 207 24.72 -23.10 -27.21
N GLY A 208 24.01 -23.19 -28.31
CA GLY A 208 24.45 -23.92 -29.49
C GLY A 208 25.67 -23.33 -30.20
N THR A 209 26.06 -24.03 -31.26
CA THR A 209 27.28 -23.77 -32.01
C THR A 209 27.14 -22.62 -33.04
N THR A 210 28.26 -22.09 -33.50
CA THR A 210 28.28 -21.12 -34.60
C THR A 210 27.74 -21.77 -35.89
N LEU A 211 26.79 -21.11 -36.54
CA LEU A 211 26.30 -21.47 -37.87
C LEU A 211 27.38 -21.11 -38.88
N GLN A 212 27.73 -22.05 -39.76
CA GLN A 212 28.79 -21.84 -40.80
C GLN A 212 28.19 -21.57 -42.20
N ASP A 213 26.96 -22.03 -42.45
CA ASP A 213 26.31 -21.93 -43.75
C ASP A 213 25.58 -20.58 -43.93
N PHE A 214 26.32 -19.49 -43.96
CA PHE A 214 25.79 -18.16 -44.29
C PHE A 214 26.80 -17.34 -45.10
N VAL A 215 26.27 -16.38 -45.86
CA VAL A 215 27.05 -15.46 -46.69
C VAL A 215 26.65 -14.03 -46.34
N VAL A 216 27.63 -13.16 -46.22
CA VAL A 216 27.46 -11.70 -46.11
C VAL A 216 27.78 -11.06 -47.44
N SER A 217 26.82 -10.34 -48.01
CA SER A 217 26.97 -9.63 -49.29
C SER A 217 26.41 -8.21 -49.15
N GLY A 218 27.33 -7.22 -49.02
CA GLY A 218 26.94 -5.86 -48.71
C GLY A 218 26.17 -5.78 -47.37
N ASN A 219 24.94 -5.33 -47.44
CA ASN A 219 24.04 -5.22 -46.28
C ASN A 219 23.12 -6.46 -46.08
N ASN A 220 23.29 -7.50 -46.87
CA ASN A 220 22.47 -8.71 -46.77
C ASN A 220 23.26 -9.88 -46.20
N ILE A 221 22.63 -10.56 -45.22
CA ILE A 221 23.06 -11.83 -44.65
C ILE A 221 22.07 -12.89 -45.09
N SER A 222 22.53 -13.89 -45.82
CA SER A 222 21.69 -15.01 -46.26
C SER A 222 22.29 -16.35 -45.89
N GLY A 223 21.45 -17.34 -45.65
CA GLY A 223 21.93 -18.67 -45.28
C GLY A 223 20.81 -19.69 -45.22
N SER A 224 21.20 -20.92 -44.89
CA SER A 224 20.28 -22.04 -44.79
C SER A 224 20.66 -23.00 -43.67
N CYS A 225 19.67 -23.79 -43.22
CA CYS A 225 19.84 -24.89 -42.30
C CYS A 225 18.92 -26.03 -42.71
N ALA A 226 19.48 -27.22 -42.93
CA ALA A 226 18.69 -28.35 -43.45
C ALA A 226 17.64 -28.85 -42.48
N LEU A 227 17.96 -28.86 -41.17
CA LEU A 227 17.06 -29.39 -40.11
C LEU A 227 17.31 -28.69 -38.78
N LEU A 228 16.23 -28.23 -38.14
CA LEU A 228 16.18 -27.83 -36.75
C LEU A 228 15.24 -28.78 -35.99
N LYS A 229 15.75 -29.47 -35.01
CA LYS A 229 14.94 -30.31 -34.13
C LYS A 229 14.12 -29.46 -33.17
N ALA A 230 13.08 -30.03 -32.59
CA ALA A 230 12.31 -29.37 -31.53
C ALA A 230 13.23 -28.80 -30.44
N GLY A 231 13.07 -27.50 -30.13
CA GLY A 231 13.90 -26.78 -29.19
C GLY A 231 15.22 -26.23 -29.74
N GLU A 232 15.47 -26.32 -31.04
CA GLU A 232 16.60 -25.70 -31.73
C GLU A 232 16.18 -24.45 -32.50
N GLY A 233 17.10 -23.50 -32.66
CA GLY A 233 16.83 -22.21 -33.33
C GLY A 233 17.99 -21.66 -34.11
N ILE A 234 17.79 -20.53 -34.77
CA ILE A 234 18.81 -19.75 -35.48
C ILE A 234 18.80 -18.33 -34.95
N THR A 235 19.95 -17.83 -34.53
CA THR A 235 20.13 -16.48 -33.97
C THR A 235 21.19 -15.72 -34.72
N PHE A 236 20.92 -14.45 -35.05
CA PHE A 236 21.96 -13.55 -35.54
C PHE A 236 22.23 -12.40 -34.60
N ARG A 237 23.45 -11.90 -34.63
CA ARG A 237 23.88 -10.70 -33.95
C ARG A 237 24.73 -9.85 -34.93
N ALA A 238 24.28 -8.62 -35.14
CA ALA A 238 25.02 -7.63 -35.91
C ALA A 238 25.52 -6.54 -34.95
N ILE A 239 26.81 -6.27 -34.93
CA ILE A 239 27.49 -5.35 -34.01
C ILE A 239 27.90 -4.09 -34.78
N TYR A 240 27.55 -2.93 -34.23
CA TYR A 240 27.83 -1.61 -34.78
C TYR A 240 28.62 -0.75 -33.79
N ASN A 241 29.19 0.35 -34.26
CA ASN A 241 29.80 1.35 -33.40
C ASN A 241 28.73 2.01 -32.49
N ASP A 242 29.18 2.42 -31.31
CA ASP A 242 28.30 3.10 -30.32
C ASP A 242 27.64 4.36 -30.95
N GLY A 243 26.35 4.50 -30.76
CA GLY A 243 25.53 5.59 -31.29
C GLY A 243 25.09 5.42 -32.75
N TYR A 244 25.28 4.25 -33.36
CA TYR A 244 24.84 3.97 -34.73
C TYR A 244 23.33 3.87 -34.85
N LEU A 245 22.69 3.16 -33.90
CA LEU A 245 21.23 2.99 -33.87
C LEU A 245 20.54 4.28 -33.43
N LYS A 246 19.61 4.75 -34.23
CA LYS A 246 18.85 5.95 -33.94
C LYS A 246 17.86 5.69 -32.84
N LYS A 247 17.96 6.45 -31.75
CA LYS A 247 17.00 6.36 -30.61
C LYS A 247 15.61 6.77 -31.07
N VAL A 248 14.64 5.90 -30.82
CA VAL A 248 13.22 6.20 -30.99
C VAL A 248 12.79 7.02 -29.79
N PRO A 249 12.28 8.25 -29.98
CA PRO A 249 11.78 9.04 -28.86
C PRO A 249 10.59 8.32 -28.18
N ALA A 250 10.55 8.35 -26.85
CA ALA A 250 9.44 7.79 -26.10
C ALA A 250 8.12 8.45 -26.56
N LYS A 251 7.14 7.66 -26.96
CA LYS A 251 5.81 8.20 -27.32
C LYS A 251 5.21 8.87 -26.09
N ILE A 252 4.98 10.17 -26.18
CA ILE A 252 4.34 10.93 -25.10
C ILE A 252 2.93 10.39 -24.90
N ASN A 253 2.67 9.84 -23.74
CA ASN A 253 1.35 9.32 -23.41
C ASN A 253 0.45 10.49 -22.98
N ILE A 254 -0.50 10.88 -23.82
CA ILE A 254 -1.46 11.97 -23.54
C ILE A 254 -2.13 11.78 -22.17
N ARG A 255 -2.39 10.55 -21.76
CA ARG A 255 -2.98 10.24 -20.43
C ARG A 255 -2.06 10.67 -19.29
N GLN A 256 -0.74 10.52 -19.44
CA GLN A 256 0.22 10.97 -18.42
C GLN A 256 0.21 12.50 -18.31
N ILE A 257 0.12 13.21 -19.43
CA ILE A 257 -0.02 14.68 -19.44
C ILE A 257 -1.30 15.08 -18.71
N VAL A 258 -2.43 14.44 -19.01
CA VAL A 258 -3.71 14.69 -18.36
C VAL A 258 -3.62 14.39 -16.85
N ALA A 259 -3.00 13.28 -16.47
CA ALA A 259 -2.81 12.90 -15.06
C ALA A 259 -1.95 13.92 -14.30
N VAL A 260 -0.87 14.40 -14.89
CA VAL A 260 -0.02 15.45 -14.33
C VAL A 260 -0.80 16.77 -14.20
N GLY A 261 -1.54 17.16 -15.23
CA GLY A 261 -2.40 18.34 -15.21
C GLY A 261 -3.44 18.31 -14.08
N LEU A 262 -4.17 17.19 -13.96
CA LEU A 262 -5.13 16.98 -12.87
C LEU A 262 -4.46 16.98 -11.49
N CYS A 263 -3.27 16.38 -11.36
CA CYS A 263 -2.50 16.40 -10.12
C CYS A 263 -2.12 17.83 -9.72
N LEU A 264 -1.65 18.64 -10.65
CA LEU A 264 -1.34 20.05 -10.40
C LEU A 264 -2.58 20.84 -9.96
N VAL A 265 -3.75 20.57 -10.55
CA VAL A 265 -5.03 21.16 -10.11
C VAL A 265 -5.35 20.74 -8.67
N CYS A 266 -5.18 19.46 -8.31
CA CYS A 266 -5.36 18.99 -6.93
C CYS A 266 -4.43 19.73 -5.96
N VAL A 267 -3.14 19.85 -6.30
CA VAL A 267 -2.14 20.58 -5.49
C VAL A 267 -2.56 22.03 -5.32
N ALA A 268 -2.92 22.72 -6.40
CA ALA A 268 -3.35 24.11 -6.36
C ALA A 268 -4.58 24.31 -5.47
N LEU A 269 -5.60 23.46 -5.59
CA LEU A 269 -6.78 23.50 -4.73
C LEU A 269 -6.44 23.28 -3.25
N VAL A 270 -5.55 22.34 -2.94
CA VAL A 270 -5.10 22.09 -1.56
C VAL A 270 -4.33 23.28 -1.02
N VAL A 271 -3.44 23.90 -1.81
CA VAL A 271 -2.71 25.12 -1.42
C VAL A 271 -3.66 26.27 -1.17
N VAL A 272 -4.62 26.49 -2.06
CA VAL A 272 -5.66 27.51 -1.89
C VAL A 272 -6.45 27.26 -0.62
N CYS A 273 -6.88 26.01 -0.38
CA CYS A 273 -7.56 25.65 0.86
C CYS A 273 -6.69 25.90 2.08
N PHE A 274 -5.43 25.55 2.03
CA PHE A 274 -4.50 25.76 3.14
C PHE A 274 -4.27 27.24 3.42
N CYS A 275 -4.05 28.05 2.39
CA CYS A 275 -3.76 29.49 2.54
C CYS A 275 -4.99 30.31 2.93
N LEU A 276 -6.14 30.06 2.28
CA LEU A 276 -7.35 30.86 2.48
C LEU A 276 -8.20 30.41 3.68
N LEU A 277 -8.17 29.11 3.99
CA LEU A 277 -9.05 28.52 5.01
C LEU A 277 -8.34 28.20 6.31
N ARG A 278 -7.01 28.27 6.36
CA ARG A 278 -6.25 28.14 7.60
C ARG A 278 -6.46 29.37 8.46
N GLN A 279 -7.34 29.24 9.42
CA GLN A 279 -7.57 30.32 10.38
C GLN A 279 -6.64 30.20 11.57
N LYS A 280 -5.94 31.31 11.91
CA LYS A 280 -5.21 31.44 13.16
C LYS A 280 -6.22 31.58 14.29
N ASN A 281 -6.28 30.63 15.17
CA ASN A 281 -7.12 30.67 16.36
C ASN A 281 -6.29 31.26 17.50
N ASP A 282 -6.32 32.59 17.63
CA ASP A 282 -5.70 33.27 18.77
C ASP A 282 -6.66 33.25 19.97
N TYR A 283 -6.13 32.92 21.10
CA TYR A 283 -6.85 32.94 22.37
C TYR A 283 -5.91 33.30 23.52
N PRO A 284 -6.36 34.18 24.47
CA PRO A 284 -5.60 34.50 25.65
C PRO A 284 -5.41 33.25 26.51
N LYS A 285 -4.27 33.13 27.17
CA LYS A 285 -3.99 32.06 28.13
C LYS A 285 -3.77 32.69 29.51
N PRO A 286 -4.85 33.09 30.20
CA PRO A 286 -4.74 33.62 31.54
C PRO A 286 -4.13 32.58 32.47
N VAL A 287 -3.40 33.02 33.46
CA VAL A 287 -2.90 32.13 34.51
C VAL A 287 -4.07 31.76 35.43
N GLU A 288 -4.42 30.49 35.46
CA GLU A 288 -5.43 29.96 36.37
C GLU A 288 -4.70 29.15 37.46
N LEU A 289 -4.89 29.54 38.68
CA LEU A 289 -4.19 28.94 39.84
C LEU A 289 -4.98 27.75 40.45
N VAL A 290 -6.27 27.75 40.25
CA VAL A 290 -7.24 26.75 40.70
C VAL A 290 -8.18 26.35 39.57
N PRO A 291 -8.84 25.20 39.63
CA PRO A 291 -9.90 24.87 38.70
C PRO A 291 -10.97 25.95 38.74
N TYR A 292 -11.26 26.60 37.62
CA TYR A 292 -12.32 27.60 37.55
C TYR A 292 -13.72 26.97 37.60
N ASP A 293 -14.70 27.76 38.03
CA ASP A 293 -16.09 27.29 38.09
C ASP A 293 -16.59 26.75 36.75
N GLY A 294 -17.16 25.56 36.75
CA GLY A 294 -17.59 24.84 35.56
C GLY A 294 -16.50 24.05 34.82
N LEU A 295 -15.24 24.05 35.29
CA LEU A 295 -14.21 23.16 34.76
C LEU A 295 -14.41 21.76 35.31
N ASP A 296 -14.54 20.78 34.40
CA ASP A 296 -14.54 19.37 34.73
C ASP A 296 -13.43 18.62 33.94
N PRO A 297 -13.14 17.36 34.31
CA PRO A 297 -12.11 16.58 33.58
C PRO A 297 -12.39 16.37 32.11
N PHE A 298 -13.65 16.37 31.64
CA PHE A 298 -14.02 16.22 30.23
C PHE A 298 -13.68 17.47 29.44
N VAL A 299 -14.06 18.65 29.95
CA VAL A 299 -13.66 19.94 29.38
C VAL A 299 -12.15 20.06 29.34
N ALA A 300 -11.45 19.72 30.44
CA ALA A 300 -10.00 19.79 30.54
C ALA A 300 -9.30 18.90 29.49
N ASP A 301 -9.74 17.65 29.32
CA ASP A 301 -9.14 16.73 28.36
C ASP A 301 -9.43 17.17 26.92
N TYR A 302 -10.70 17.52 26.62
CA TYR A 302 -11.03 17.91 25.26
C TYR A 302 -10.34 19.22 24.82
N MET A 303 -10.37 20.24 25.67
CA MET A 303 -9.74 21.53 25.36
C MET A 303 -8.21 21.42 25.24
N SER A 304 -7.58 20.55 26.06
CA SER A 304 -6.13 20.30 25.99
C SER A 304 -5.73 19.38 24.83
N ASN A 305 -6.42 18.25 24.68
CA ASN A 305 -5.99 17.11 23.84
C ASN A 305 -6.87 16.84 22.62
N ARG A 306 -8.01 17.52 22.47
CA ARG A 306 -9.03 17.30 21.41
C ARG A 306 -9.68 15.92 21.45
N THR A 307 -9.50 15.19 22.55
CA THR A 307 -10.06 13.84 22.76
C THR A 307 -10.44 13.70 24.20
N ILE A 308 -11.41 12.83 24.47
CA ILE A 308 -11.74 12.40 25.81
C ILE A 308 -11.17 10.99 26.00
N SER A 309 -10.18 10.87 26.87
CA SER A 309 -9.47 9.63 27.13
C SER A 309 -10.10 8.85 28.29
N THR A 310 -9.73 7.57 28.44
CA THR A 310 -10.17 6.77 29.60
C THR A 310 -9.66 7.34 30.93
N LYS A 311 -8.57 8.11 30.91
CA LYS A 311 -8.04 8.81 32.10
C LYS A 311 -9.03 9.82 32.68
N THR A 312 -9.85 10.42 31.80
CA THR A 312 -10.89 11.38 32.19
C THR A 312 -11.90 10.76 33.15
N ILE A 313 -12.22 9.48 32.96
CA ILE A 313 -13.14 8.77 33.87
C ILE A 313 -12.52 8.60 35.26
N SER A 314 -11.23 8.17 35.32
CA SER A 314 -10.54 8.08 36.62
C SER A 314 -10.47 9.43 37.32
N ALA A 315 -10.15 10.50 36.59
CA ALA A 315 -10.11 11.85 37.10
C ALA A 315 -11.49 12.30 37.59
N SER A 316 -12.57 11.95 36.89
CA SER A 316 -13.95 12.27 37.30
C SER A 316 -14.33 11.57 38.59
N VAL A 317 -13.90 10.30 38.80
CA VAL A 317 -14.11 9.58 40.04
C VAL A 317 -13.40 10.28 41.21
N ILE A 318 -12.15 10.73 41.01
CA ILE A 318 -11.43 11.48 42.05
C ILE A 318 -12.10 12.83 42.33
N CYS A 319 -12.61 13.53 41.34
CA CYS A 319 -13.39 14.76 41.54
C CYS A 319 -14.64 14.49 42.38
N LEU A 320 -15.39 13.43 42.08
CA LEU A 320 -16.57 13.03 42.84
C LEU A 320 -16.25 12.68 44.29
N ALA A 321 -15.12 11.98 44.52
CA ALA A 321 -14.63 11.67 45.85
C ALA A 321 -14.25 12.93 46.62
N ASN A 322 -13.48 13.83 46.02
CA ASN A 322 -13.04 15.09 46.59
C ASN A 322 -14.23 16.03 46.89
N MET A 323 -15.32 15.94 46.12
CA MET A 323 -16.57 16.64 46.38
C MET A 323 -17.42 15.94 47.44
N GLY A 324 -17.03 14.76 47.96
CA GLY A 324 -17.68 14.04 49.02
C GLY A 324 -18.89 13.22 48.59
N TYR A 325 -19.08 12.86 47.33
CA TYR A 325 -20.19 12.04 46.83
C TYR A 325 -19.93 10.53 46.92
N LEU A 326 -18.65 10.14 46.95
CA LEU A 326 -18.23 8.76 47.17
C LEU A 326 -16.93 8.70 47.98
N THR A 327 -16.66 7.55 48.61
CA THR A 327 -15.35 7.26 49.19
C THR A 327 -14.71 6.07 48.48
N ILE A 328 -13.38 5.98 48.57
CA ILE A 328 -12.58 4.95 47.89
C ILE A 328 -11.82 4.16 48.95
N GLU A 329 -12.10 2.87 49.08
CA GLU A 329 -11.39 1.95 49.95
C GLU A 329 -10.40 1.11 49.16
N ASP A 330 -9.09 1.19 49.48
CA ASP A 330 -8.04 0.32 48.92
C ASP A 330 -7.85 -0.89 49.83
N LYS A 331 -8.34 -2.08 49.41
CA LYS A 331 -8.17 -3.37 50.07
C LYS A 331 -6.86 -4.09 49.69
N GLY A 332 -6.00 -3.44 48.92
CA GLY A 332 -4.78 -4.06 48.42
C GLY A 332 -5.02 -5.01 47.24
N LYS A 333 -3.93 -5.49 46.64
CA LYS A 333 -3.95 -6.42 45.47
C LYS A 333 -4.90 -6.02 44.32
N ASP A 334 -4.96 -4.73 44.00
CA ASP A 334 -5.89 -4.16 43.00
C ASP A 334 -7.40 -4.27 43.35
N ASN A 335 -7.72 -4.56 44.58
CA ASN A 335 -9.11 -4.62 45.08
C ASN A 335 -9.51 -3.24 45.63
N ILE A 336 -10.17 -2.45 44.84
CA ILE A 336 -10.64 -1.11 45.16
C ILE A 336 -12.16 -1.13 45.20
N VAL A 337 -12.74 -0.56 46.27
CA VAL A 337 -14.19 -0.50 46.46
C VAL A 337 -14.64 0.95 46.56
N PHE A 338 -15.71 1.28 45.88
CA PHE A 338 -16.39 2.56 45.93
C PHE A 338 -17.58 2.46 46.90
N HIS A 339 -17.66 3.38 47.83
CA HIS A 339 -18.80 3.48 48.76
C HIS A 339 -19.56 4.76 48.47
N LYS A 340 -20.86 4.66 48.40
CA LYS A 340 -21.78 5.79 48.26
C LYS A 340 -21.89 6.53 49.59
N THR A 341 -21.81 7.87 49.55
CA THR A 341 -22.06 8.71 50.73
C THR A 341 -23.55 9.10 50.83
N GLU A 342 -23.93 9.70 51.95
CA GLU A 342 -25.30 10.21 52.17
C GLU A 342 -25.56 11.54 51.46
N LYS A 343 -24.54 12.12 50.72
CA LYS A 343 -24.69 13.37 50.04
C LYS A 343 -25.59 13.23 48.81
N ASP A 344 -26.53 14.16 48.64
CA ASP A 344 -27.51 14.09 47.56
C ASP A 344 -26.84 14.38 46.17
N ILE A 345 -26.98 13.41 45.29
CA ILE A 345 -26.49 13.49 43.92
C ILE A 345 -27.15 14.63 43.09
N SER A 346 -28.36 15.08 43.51
CA SER A 346 -29.06 16.16 42.83
C SER A 346 -28.25 17.47 42.83
N GLU A 347 -27.43 17.67 43.87
CA GLU A 347 -26.56 18.84 44.03
C GLU A 347 -25.41 18.90 43.01
N ILE A 348 -25.09 17.78 42.33
CA ILE A 348 -24.06 17.78 41.29
C ILE A 348 -24.56 18.60 40.09
N LYS A 349 -24.04 19.83 39.95
CA LYS A 349 -24.37 20.71 38.82
C LYS A 349 -23.86 20.17 37.49
N ASN A 350 -22.77 19.39 37.51
CA ASN A 350 -22.11 18.88 36.31
C ASN A 350 -22.74 17.54 35.86
N THR A 351 -23.44 17.57 34.75
CA THR A 351 -24.14 16.42 34.18
C THR A 351 -23.20 15.24 33.88
N SER A 352 -21.97 15.53 33.39
CA SER A 352 -21.00 14.52 33.02
C SER A 352 -20.50 13.74 34.24
N LEU A 353 -20.22 14.44 35.35
CA LEU A 353 -19.85 13.82 36.61
C LEU A 353 -21.00 12.99 37.18
N LYS A 354 -22.25 13.49 37.08
CA LYS A 354 -23.44 12.77 37.46
C LYS A 354 -23.61 11.46 36.66
N MET A 355 -23.35 11.48 35.37
CA MET A 355 -23.40 10.28 34.55
C MET A 355 -22.34 9.25 34.96
N VAL A 356 -21.11 9.69 35.28
CA VAL A 356 -20.06 8.79 35.77
C VAL A 356 -20.44 8.15 37.11
N TYR A 357 -20.99 8.95 38.05
CA TYR A 357 -21.48 8.43 39.33
C TYR A 357 -22.56 7.37 39.13
N ASN A 358 -23.57 7.65 38.30
CA ASN A 358 -24.64 6.71 38.01
C ASN A 358 -24.15 5.43 37.34
N ALA A 359 -23.13 5.52 36.49
CA ALA A 359 -22.52 4.36 35.86
C ALA A 359 -21.77 3.46 36.88
N ILE A 360 -21.16 4.03 37.92
CA ILE A 360 -20.49 3.26 38.96
C ILE A 360 -21.54 2.54 39.84
N PHE A 361 -22.56 3.25 40.28
CA PHE A 361 -23.60 2.75 41.22
C PHE A 361 -24.87 2.29 40.50
N GLU A 362 -24.71 1.79 39.26
CA GLU A 362 -25.81 1.21 38.49
C GLU A 362 -26.50 0.09 39.31
N GLY A 363 -27.83 0.10 39.34
CA GLY A 363 -28.64 -0.85 40.14
C GLY A 363 -28.83 -0.45 41.60
N GLY A 364 -28.40 0.73 42.07
CA GLY A 364 -28.66 1.27 43.39
C GLY A 364 -27.79 0.70 44.51
N ALA A 365 -26.70 0.01 44.18
CA ALA A 365 -25.75 -0.53 45.17
C ALA A 365 -25.15 0.58 46.04
N LYS A 366 -25.00 0.33 47.35
CA LYS A 366 -24.30 1.24 48.27
C LYS A 366 -22.78 1.13 48.11
N ASP A 367 -22.29 -0.09 47.85
CA ASP A 367 -20.89 -0.43 47.67
C ASP A 367 -20.68 -1.11 46.33
N LYS A 368 -19.59 -0.80 45.65
CA LYS A 368 -19.25 -1.37 44.33
C LYS A 368 -17.77 -1.62 44.21
N ALA A 369 -17.37 -2.87 44.07
CA ALA A 369 -15.97 -3.19 43.79
C ALA A 369 -15.59 -2.83 42.34
N MET A 370 -14.37 -2.36 42.12
CA MET A 370 -13.88 -2.05 40.78
C MET A 370 -13.90 -3.28 39.86
N SER A 371 -13.68 -4.47 40.38
CA SER A 371 -13.75 -5.75 39.64
C SER A 371 -15.18 -6.10 39.19
N GLU A 372 -16.20 -5.51 39.79
CA GLU A 372 -17.63 -5.70 39.46
C GLU A 372 -18.12 -4.70 38.43
N LEU A 373 -17.26 -3.73 38.02
CA LEU A 373 -17.53 -2.80 36.93
C LEU A 373 -17.35 -3.52 35.60
N GLY A 374 -18.37 -4.26 35.19
CA GLY A 374 -18.36 -5.10 33.97
C GLY A 374 -18.63 -4.35 32.68
N PHE A 375 -19.14 -5.10 31.72
CA PHE A 375 -19.41 -4.58 30.36
C PHE A 375 -20.39 -3.41 30.33
N SER A 376 -21.45 -3.41 31.18
CA SER A 376 -22.40 -2.30 31.24
C SER A 376 -21.70 -0.98 31.58
N PHE A 377 -20.84 -0.98 32.61
CA PHE A 377 -20.01 0.19 32.93
C PHE A 377 -19.15 0.64 31.78
N ALA A 378 -18.43 -0.29 31.14
CA ALA A 378 -17.55 0.04 30.02
C ALA A 378 -18.32 0.61 28.81
N SER A 379 -19.54 0.14 28.57
CA SER A 379 -20.47 0.63 27.55
C SER A 379 -20.97 2.04 27.91
N ASN A 380 -21.43 2.25 29.12
CA ASN A 380 -21.88 3.56 29.63
C ASN A 380 -20.74 4.60 29.54
N VAL A 381 -19.51 4.23 29.94
CA VAL A 381 -18.32 5.07 29.78
C VAL A 381 -18.09 5.43 28.32
N GLY A 382 -18.23 4.48 27.40
CA GLY A 382 -18.10 4.72 25.97
C GLY A 382 -19.14 5.73 25.44
N ALA A 383 -20.39 5.59 25.89
CA ALA A 383 -21.47 6.50 25.54
C ALA A 383 -21.23 7.91 26.09
N ILE A 384 -20.85 8.02 27.38
CA ILE A 384 -20.49 9.30 28.02
C ILE A 384 -19.34 9.98 27.26
N GLN A 385 -18.24 9.26 26.99
CA GLN A 385 -17.10 9.81 26.26
C GLN A 385 -17.50 10.33 24.88
N SER A 386 -18.39 9.63 24.18
CA SER A 386 -18.86 10.01 22.85
C SER A 386 -19.77 11.25 22.90
N ALA A 387 -20.70 11.29 23.83
CA ALA A 387 -21.62 12.41 24.05
C ALA A 387 -20.86 13.68 24.44
N GLU A 388 -19.96 13.58 25.42
CA GLU A 388 -19.15 14.71 25.87
C GLU A 388 -18.16 15.19 24.79
N LYS A 389 -17.61 14.30 23.97
CA LYS A 389 -16.78 14.69 22.83
C LYS A 389 -17.57 15.54 21.82
N VAL A 390 -18.83 15.20 21.57
CA VAL A 390 -19.71 15.98 20.67
C VAL A 390 -20.02 17.34 21.30
N LYS A 391 -20.43 17.36 22.55
CA LYS A 391 -20.74 18.57 23.32
C LYS A 391 -19.57 19.55 23.34
N GLU A 392 -18.37 19.08 23.74
CA GLU A 392 -17.19 19.92 23.83
C GLU A 392 -16.67 20.36 22.45
N LYS A 393 -16.87 19.53 21.44
CA LYS A 393 -16.61 19.91 20.04
C LYS A 393 -17.53 21.06 19.61
N THR A 394 -18.82 20.96 19.93
CA THR A 394 -19.81 22.00 19.65
C THR A 394 -19.51 23.28 20.43
N ALA A 395 -19.16 23.18 21.72
CA ALA A 395 -18.76 24.32 22.53
C ALA A 395 -17.56 25.08 21.93
N LEU A 396 -16.57 24.31 21.41
CA LEU A 396 -15.35 24.89 20.86
C LEU A 396 -15.54 25.51 19.49
N TYR A 397 -16.33 24.88 18.62
CA TYR A 397 -16.45 25.24 17.20
C TYR A 397 -17.83 25.78 16.80
N GLY A 398 -18.83 25.68 17.67
CA GLY A 398 -20.24 25.94 17.40
C GLY A 398 -20.93 24.79 16.64
N ASP A 399 -22.26 24.85 16.56
CA ASP A 399 -23.09 23.86 15.87
C ASP A 399 -22.86 23.80 14.37
N LYS A 400 -22.37 24.90 13.81
CA LYS A 400 -22.07 25.00 12.38
C LYS A 400 -20.60 24.64 12.12
N THR A 401 -20.24 23.35 12.20
CA THR A 401 -19.12 22.89 11.37
C THR A 401 -19.53 23.19 9.93
N PRO A 402 -18.80 24.07 9.22
CA PRO A 402 -19.30 24.54 7.93
C PRO A 402 -19.40 23.36 6.97
N ASN A 403 -20.63 22.99 6.56
CA ASN A 403 -20.86 22.02 5.49
C ASN A 403 -20.08 22.37 4.22
N LYS A 404 -19.78 23.66 4.01
CA LYS A 404 -18.89 24.13 2.93
C LYS A 404 -17.49 23.51 2.96
N PHE A 405 -16.91 23.27 4.12
CA PHE A 405 -15.58 22.63 4.21
C PHE A 405 -15.63 21.13 3.92
N ASN A 406 -16.73 20.48 4.31
CA ASN A 406 -16.90 19.05 4.02
C ASN A 406 -17.16 18.84 2.53
N ALA A 407 -17.95 19.71 1.89
CA ALA A 407 -18.17 19.67 0.46
C ALA A 407 -16.87 19.89 -0.33
N LEU A 408 -16.05 20.87 0.07
CA LEU A 408 -14.76 21.11 -0.58
C LEU A 408 -13.78 19.94 -0.41
N ARG A 409 -13.71 19.35 0.77
CA ARG A 409 -12.93 18.12 1.00
C ARG A 409 -13.40 17.00 0.09
N PHE A 410 -14.71 16.78 0.00
CA PHE A 410 -15.28 15.77 -0.88
C PHE A 410 -14.88 16.00 -2.34
N VAL A 411 -14.97 17.25 -2.84
CA VAL A 411 -14.55 17.58 -4.21
C VAL A 411 -13.08 17.29 -4.44
N ILE A 412 -12.20 17.67 -3.50
CA ILE A 412 -10.75 17.39 -3.62
C ILE A 412 -10.49 15.87 -3.65
N PHE A 413 -11.11 15.08 -2.76
CA PHE A 413 -10.96 13.63 -2.76
C PHE A 413 -11.52 12.97 -4.03
N ALA A 414 -12.66 13.43 -4.52
CA ALA A 414 -13.23 12.98 -5.78
C ALA A 414 -12.28 13.24 -6.96
N LEU A 415 -11.67 14.43 -7.00
CA LEU A 415 -10.71 14.80 -8.03
C LEU A 415 -9.43 13.97 -7.93
N MET A 416 -8.94 13.72 -6.72
CA MET A 416 -7.80 12.82 -6.48
C MET A 416 -8.09 11.40 -6.97
N PHE A 417 -9.29 10.90 -6.70
CA PHE A 417 -9.73 9.59 -7.16
C PHE A 417 -9.83 9.51 -8.68
N ILE A 418 -10.41 10.53 -9.34
CA ILE A 418 -10.45 10.62 -10.80
C ILE A 418 -9.03 10.66 -11.38
N THR A 419 -8.12 11.44 -10.78
CA THR A 419 -6.72 11.50 -11.21
C THR A 419 -6.06 10.13 -11.12
N ALA A 420 -6.28 9.40 -10.04
CA ALA A 420 -5.80 8.05 -9.88
C ALA A 420 -6.33 7.12 -10.99
N LEU A 421 -7.64 7.15 -11.27
CA LEU A 421 -8.24 6.35 -12.35
C LEU A 421 -7.64 6.68 -13.72
N VAL A 422 -7.35 7.94 -14.01
CA VAL A 422 -6.72 8.36 -15.28
C VAL A 422 -5.29 7.84 -15.39
N VAL A 423 -4.51 7.88 -14.30
CA VAL A 423 -3.16 7.29 -14.27
C VAL A 423 -3.19 5.80 -14.58
N PHE A 424 -4.25 5.10 -14.16
CA PHE A 424 -4.31 3.65 -14.14
C PHE A 424 -5.03 2.99 -15.31
N ASN A 425 -5.76 3.75 -16.11
CA ASN A 425 -6.47 3.19 -17.26
C ASN A 425 -5.52 2.97 -18.44
N ILE A 426 -4.58 2.03 -18.27
CA ILE A 426 -3.62 1.63 -19.30
C ILE A 426 -4.25 0.55 -20.17
N PRO A 427 -4.17 0.67 -21.52
CA PRO A 427 -4.71 -0.35 -22.41
C PRO A 427 -4.05 -1.71 -22.14
N LYS A 428 -4.86 -2.75 -21.99
CA LYS A 428 -4.43 -4.14 -21.80
C LYS A 428 -3.48 -4.66 -22.89
N SER A 429 -3.43 -4.01 -24.03
CA SER A 429 -2.70 -4.45 -25.22
C SER A 429 -1.18 -4.38 -25.12
N PHE A 430 -0.61 -3.85 -24.02
CA PHE A 430 0.84 -3.61 -23.99
C PHE A 430 1.63 -4.46 -22.96
N PHE A 431 1.01 -4.96 -21.87
CA PHE A 431 1.74 -5.64 -20.81
C PHE A 431 0.84 -6.48 -19.92
N GLY A 432 0.60 -7.73 -20.27
CA GLY A 432 -0.22 -8.62 -19.47
C GLY A 432 0.21 -8.74 -18.01
N TYR A 433 1.49 -8.92 -17.75
CA TYR A 433 2.08 -9.04 -16.40
C TYR A 433 2.12 -7.73 -15.63
N ALA A 434 2.55 -6.65 -16.28
CA ALA A 434 2.61 -5.34 -15.67
C ALA A 434 1.20 -4.83 -15.33
N THR A 435 0.15 -5.22 -16.07
CA THR A 435 -1.22 -4.82 -15.78
C THR A 435 -1.74 -5.42 -14.48
N ASN A 436 -1.41 -6.66 -14.15
CA ASN A 436 -1.87 -7.28 -12.90
C ASN A 436 -1.21 -6.66 -11.67
N LEU A 437 0.11 -6.44 -11.70
CA LEU A 437 0.82 -5.73 -10.65
C LEU A 437 0.33 -4.28 -10.51
N PHE A 438 0.11 -3.61 -11.65
CA PHE A 438 -0.43 -2.26 -11.69
C PHE A 438 -1.87 -2.20 -11.15
N ASN A 439 -2.74 -3.09 -11.54
CA ASN A 439 -4.11 -3.19 -11.01
C ASN A 439 -4.09 -3.42 -9.50
N PHE A 440 -3.15 -4.20 -9.00
CA PHE A 440 -2.99 -4.41 -7.56
C PHE A 440 -2.55 -3.14 -6.82
N VAL A 441 -1.54 -2.42 -7.32
CA VAL A 441 -1.12 -1.12 -6.77
C VAL A 441 -2.29 -0.14 -6.79
N ASN A 442 -3.13 -0.17 -7.82
CA ASN A 442 -4.31 0.68 -7.99
C ASN A 442 -5.38 0.38 -6.96
N ILE A 443 -5.72 -0.89 -6.78
CA ILE A 443 -6.71 -1.32 -5.79
C ILE A 443 -6.21 -0.94 -4.40
N SER A 444 -4.95 -1.18 -4.09
CA SER A 444 -4.34 -0.79 -2.82
C SER A 444 -4.38 0.72 -2.59
N PHE A 445 -4.13 1.51 -3.64
CA PHE A 445 -4.21 2.97 -3.56
C PHE A 445 -5.66 3.47 -3.48
N ALA A 446 -6.59 2.89 -4.22
CA ALA A 446 -8.01 3.22 -4.12
C ALA A 446 -8.54 2.92 -2.71
N LEU A 447 -8.20 1.77 -2.14
CA LEU A 447 -8.51 1.43 -0.75
C LEU A 447 -7.88 2.42 0.24
N PHE A 448 -6.63 2.84 -0.01
CA PHE A 448 -5.99 3.88 0.79
C PHE A 448 -6.72 5.22 0.69
N LEU A 449 -7.15 5.67 -0.49
CA LEU A 449 -7.92 6.91 -0.65
C LEU A 449 -9.27 6.84 0.07
N VAL A 450 -9.97 5.71 -0.02
CA VAL A 450 -11.22 5.47 0.74
C VAL A 450 -10.94 5.53 2.24
N TYR A 451 -9.88 4.90 2.68
CA TYR A 451 -9.47 4.94 4.08
C TYR A 451 -9.05 6.36 4.53
N ALA A 452 -8.25 7.07 3.74
CA ALA A 452 -7.88 8.45 4.01
C ALA A 452 -9.11 9.38 4.05
N PHE A 453 -10.08 9.17 3.15
CA PHE A 453 -11.36 9.86 3.17
C PHE A 453 -12.11 9.61 4.47
N ILE A 454 -12.28 8.35 4.88
CA ILE A 454 -12.95 7.99 6.13
C ILE A 454 -12.24 8.61 7.33
N THR A 455 -10.90 8.55 7.39
CA THR A 455 -10.13 9.11 8.52
C THR A 455 -10.16 10.64 8.56
N CYS A 456 -10.19 11.31 7.42
CA CYS A 456 -10.36 12.78 7.35
C CYS A 456 -11.69 13.24 7.96
N PHE A 457 -12.75 12.44 7.84
CA PHE A 457 -14.06 12.78 8.41
C PHE A 457 -14.22 12.34 9.87
N PHE A 458 -13.58 11.24 10.28
CA PHE A 458 -13.85 10.60 11.57
C PHE A 458 -12.72 10.73 12.60
N ASP A 459 -11.43 10.74 12.20
CA ASP A 459 -10.31 10.83 13.16
C ASP A 459 -9.03 11.43 12.55
N GLN A 460 -8.78 12.71 12.82
CA GLN A 460 -7.67 13.46 12.24
C GLN A 460 -6.29 13.18 12.87
N LYS A 461 -6.21 12.51 14.01
CA LYS A 461 -4.95 12.42 14.80
C LYS A 461 -3.89 11.52 14.20
N ASN A 462 -4.28 10.53 13.41
CA ASN A 462 -3.36 9.50 12.91
C ASN A 462 -3.12 9.58 11.40
N LEU A 463 -3.69 10.58 10.72
CA LEU A 463 -3.61 10.69 9.26
C LEU A 463 -2.16 10.70 8.75
N TRP A 464 -1.25 11.38 9.45
CA TRP A 464 0.16 11.43 9.05
C TRP A 464 0.87 10.07 9.17
N VAL A 465 0.50 9.22 10.15
CA VAL A 465 1.07 7.87 10.28
C VAL A 465 0.64 6.99 9.10
N TYR A 466 -0.62 7.11 8.69
CA TYR A 466 -1.15 6.35 7.57
C TYR A 466 -0.58 6.81 6.23
N THR A 467 -0.43 8.13 6.02
CA THR A 467 0.20 8.65 4.80
C THR A 467 1.67 8.26 4.72
N LEU A 468 2.40 8.29 5.83
CA LEU A 468 3.80 7.86 5.87
C LEU A 468 3.91 6.36 5.56
N SER A 469 3.08 5.51 6.20
CA SER A 469 3.13 4.06 5.99
C SER A 469 2.76 3.66 4.56
N SER A 470 1.76 4.32 3.95
CA SER A 470 1.36 4.06 2.56
C SER A 470 2.40 4.58 1.56
N THR A 471 3.06 5.70 1.84
CA THR A 471 4.16 6.21 1.02
C THR A 471 5.37 5.27 1.05
N VAL A 472 5.76 4.79 2.23
CA VAL A 472 6.83 3.80 2.38
C VAL A 472 6.49 2.52 1.63
N LEU A 473 5.24 2.03 1.75
CA LEU A 473 4.76 0.86 1.02
C LEU A 473 4.87 1.06 -0.49
N MET A 474 4.44 2.21 -1.02
CA MET A 474 4.57 2.53 -2.44
C MET A 474 6.02 2.54 -2.91
N VAL A 475 6.93 3.15 -2.13
CA VAL A 475 8.37 3.17 -2.45
C VAL A 475 8.96 1.77 -2.44
N VAL A 476 8.59 0.92 -1.48
CA VAL A 476 9.04 -0.48 -1.42
C VAL A 476 8.55 -1.27 -2.63
N ILE A 477 7.28 -1.16 -2.99
CA ILE A 477 6.72 -1.80 -4.19
C ILE A 477 7.47 -1.32 -5.44
N MET A 478 7.72 -0.01 -5.57
CA MET A 478 8.50 0.55 -6.67
C MET A 478 9.91 -0.01 -6.74
N SER A 479 10.60 -0.13 -5.60
CA SER A 479 11.94 -0.69 -5.55
C SER A 479 11.97 -2.16 -6.00
N ILE A 480 10.96 -2.94 -5.63
CA ILE A 480 10.80 -4.34 -6.05
C ILE A 480 10.53 -4.41 -7.55
N VAL A 481 9.61 -3.58 -8.06
CA VAL A 481 9.32 -3.49 -9.50
C VAL A 481 10.59 -3.10 -10.26
N TYR A 482 11.32 -2.10 -9.76
CA TYR A 482 12.59 -1.66 -10.35
C TYR A 482 13.64 -2.77 -10.41
N SER A 483 13.76 -3.57 -9.35
CA SER A 483 14.75 -4.65 -9.27
C SER A 483 14.42 -5.86 -10.14
N LYS A 484 13.14 -6.08 -10.46
CA LYS A 484 12.65 -7.28 -11.19
C LYS A 484 12.37 -7.02 -12.67
N PHE A 485 11.98 -5.79 -13.04
CA PHE A 485 11.62 -5.44 -14.40
C PHE A 485 12.65 -4.49 -15.01
N SER A 486 12.94 -4.68 -16.30
CA SER A 486 13.92 -3.85 -16.99
C SER A 486 13.52 -2.38 -17.01
N ILE A 487 14.54 -1.51 -17.05
CA ILE A 487 14.44 -0.03 -17.02
C ILE A 487 13.42 0.53 -18.04
N ASN A 488 13.17 -0.13 -19.17
CA ASN A 488 12.24 0.33 -20.21
C ASN A 488 10.77 0.41 -19.76
N LEU A 489 10.35 -0.44 -18.81
CA LEU A 489 9.00 -0.37 -18.23
C LEU A 489 8.84 0.85 -17.31
N ILE A 490 9.92 1.25 -16.67
CA ILE A 490 9.94 2.29 -15.64
C ILE A 490 9.79 3.67 -16.27
N ASP A 491 10.44 3.94 -17.39
CA ASP A 491 10.39 5.26 -18.05
C ASP A 491 8.95 5.67 -18.40
N ASN A 492 8.09 4.69 -18.72
CA ASN A 492 6.68 4.96 -19.04
C ASN A 492 5.77 5.12 -17.78
N TYR A 493 6.19 4.62 -16.63
CA TYR A 493 5.36 4.59 -15.41
C TYR A 493 5.86 5.50 -14.29
N CYS A 494 7.11 5.97 -14.34
CA CYS A 494 7.69 6.86 -13.33
C CYS A 494 6.81 8.08 -13.06
N ILE A 495 6.26 8.71 -14.09
CA ILE A 495 5.38 9.89 -13.96
C ILE A 495 4.12 9.52 -13.19
N GLY A 496 3.50 8.38 -13.51
CA GLY A 496 2.31 7.90 -12.81
C GLY A 496 2.57 7.67 -11.31
N PHE A 497 3.69 7.08 -10.95
CA PHE A 497 4.07 6.87 -9.56
C PHE A 497 4.37 8.15 -8.81
N VAL A 498 5.05 9.11 -9.44
CA VAL A 498 5.28 10.44 -8.84
C VAL A 498 3.94 11.12 -8.54
N VAL A 499 3.00 11.07 -9.49
CA VAL A 499 1.63 11.59 -9.29
C VAL A 499 0.96 10.92 -8.09
N LEU A 500 1.05 9.60 -7.96
CA LEU A 500 0.46 8.86 -6.83
C LEU A 500 1.07 9.22 -5.49
N ILE A 501 2.40 9.38 -5.42
CA ILE A 501 3.10 9.81 -4.19
C ILE A 501 2.61 11.22 -3.79
N ILE A 502 2.50 12.13 -4.73
CA ILE A 502 1.97 13.49 -4.47
C ILE A 502 0.54 13.41 -3.95
N LEU A 503 -0.34 12.66 -4.63
CA LEU A 503 -1.74 12.48 -4.21
C LEU A 503 -1.85 11.84 -2.81
N ASN A 504 -0.91 10.97 -2.46
CA ASN A 504 -0.87 10.33 -1.14
C ASN A 504 -0.54 11.32 0.00
N ILE A 505 0.29 12.31 -0.28
CA ILE A 505 0.71 13.33 0.71
C ILE A 505 -0.34 14.45 0.87
N LEU A 506 -1.11 14.75 -0.17
CA LEU A 506 -2.07 15.86 -0.18
C LEU A 506 -3.11 15.82 0.98
N PRO A 507 -3.65 14.68 1.42
CA PRO A 507 -4.60 14.61 2.54
C PRO A 507 -4.08 15.25 3.84
N LEU A 508 -2.76 15.27 4.06
CA LEU A 508 -2.15 15.91 5.24
C LEU A 508 -2.43 17.41 5.30
N PHE A 509 -2.55 18.06 4.14
CA PHE A 509 -2.74 19.51 4.02
C PHE A 509 -4.21 19.93 3.95
N ILE A 510 -5.13 18.96 3.75
CA ILE A 510 -6.58 19.22 3.72
C ILE A 510 -7.15 19.47 5.12
N ASN A 511 -6.32 19.34 6.15
CA ASN A 511 -6.75 19.45 7.54
C ASN A 511 -6.98 20.91 7.94
N ILE A 512 -8.15 21.42 7.59
CA ILE A 512 -8.56 22.79 7.89
C ILE A 512 -9.16 22.80 9.29
N THR A 513 -8.50 23.47 10.24
CA THR A 513 -9.07 23.69 11.58
C THR A 513 -10.12 24.81 11.52
N PRO A 514 -11.38 24.53 11.86
CA PRO A 514 -12.40 25.56 11.91
C PRO A 514 -12.06 26.60 12.98
N LYS A 515 -12.63 27.81 12.83
CA LYS A 515 -12.48 28.88 13.80
C LYS A 515 -13.16 28.51 15.13
N TYR A 516 -12.52 28.86 16.22
CA TYR A 516 -13.15 28.71 17.52
C TYR A 516 -14.29 29.70 17.69
N THR A 517 -15.31 29.31 18.44
CA THR A 517 -16.27 30.27 19.00
C THR A 517 -15.53 31.15 20.02
N GLN A 518 -16.07 32.34 20.30
CA GLN A 518 -15.47 33.20 21.33
C GLN A 518 -15.43 32.50 22.70
N ALA A 519 -16.53 31.87 23.10
CA ALA A 519 -16.60 31.08 24.35
C ALA A 519 -15.61 29.90 24.35
N GLY A 520 -15.52 29.16 23.23
CA GLY A 520 -14.58 28.04 23.09
C GLY A 520 -13.12 28.48 23.13
N ALA A 521 -12.81 29.64 22.54
CA ALA A 521 -11.46 30.22 22.58
C ALA A 521 -11.06 30.62 24.02
N ILE A 522 -11.97 31.25 24.76
CA ILE A 522 -11.77 31.61 26.18
C ILE A 522 -11.61 30.36 27.05
N SER A 523 -12.53 29.39 26.96
CA SER A 523 -12.45 28.14 27.70
C SER A 523 -11.14 27.40 27.45
N LYS A 524 -10.76 27.28 26.17
CA LYS A 524 -9.47 26.69 25.79
C LYS A 524 -8.28 27.43 26.35
N GLY A 525 -8.32 28.76 26.30
CA GLY A 525 -7.27 29.62 26.85
C GLY A 525 -7.07 29.41 28.35
N ARG A 526 -8.16 29.41 29.12
CA ARG A 526 -8.17 29.14 30.56
C ARG A 526 -7.62 27.74 30.89
N VAL A 527 -8.12 26.70 30.19
CA VAL A 527 -7.63 25.33 30.38
C VAL A 527 -6.11 25.22 30.13
N LEU A 528 -5.61 25.83 29.05
CA LEU A 528 -4.18 25.81 28.74
C LEU A 528 -3.36 26.67 29.70
N GLY A 529 -3.91 27.79 30.19
CA GLY A 529 -3.32 28.57 31.23
C GLY A 529 -3.14 27.79 32.54
N PHE A 530 -4.19 27.08 32.94
CA PHE A 530 -4.17 26.17 34.09
C PHE A 530 -3.15 25.02 33.93
N LYS A 531 -3.11 24.40 32.76
CA LYS A 531 -2.11 23.39 32.44
C LYS A 531 -0.68 23.91 32.53
N ASN A 532 -0.43 25.11 32.00
CA ASN A 532 0.87 25.76 32.06
C ASN A 532 1.26 26.07 33.53
N TYR A 533 0.31 26.59 34.32
CA TYR A 533 0.55 26.81 35.72
C TYR A 533 0.99 25.52 36.46
N ILE A 534 0.24 24.43 36.32
CA ILE A 534 0.61 23.13 36.93
C ILE A 534 2.01 22.69 36.55
N SER A 535 2.43 22.94 35.31
CA SER A 535 3.78 22.56 34.84
C SER A 535 4.89 23.47 35.39
N MET A 536 4.65 24.79 35.50
CA MET A 536 5.69 25.80 35.74
C MET A 536 5.68 26.40 37.15
N CYS A 537 4.58 26.26 37.93
CA CYS A 537 4.47 26.87 39.26
C CYS A 537 5.63 26.44 40.18
N GLU A 538 6.10 27.38 40.99
CA GLU A 538 7.14 27.14 41.98
C GLU A 538 6.59 26.53 43.29
N VAL A 539 7.42 25.77 43.99
CA VAL A 539 7.05 25.12 45.24
C VAL A 539 6.64 26.14 46.32
N SER A 540 7.28 27.32 46.32
CA SER A 540 6.97 28.43 47.22
C SER A 540 5.54 28.95 47.04
N GLN A 541 5.07 29.08 45.81
CA GLN A 541 3.68 29.48 45.49
C GLN A 541 2.70 28.40 45.92
N ILE A 542 3.03 27.14 45.67
CA ILE A 542 2.17 26.00 46.07
C ILE A 542 2.02 25.93 47.60
N LYS A 543 3.11 26.16 48.36
CA LYS A 543 3.07 26.19 49.82
C LYS A 543 2.11 27.26 50.34
N MET A 544 2.09 28.43 49.75
CA MET A 544 1.14 29.49 50.12
C MET A 544 -0.34 29.03 49.91
N PHE A 545 -0.66 28.50 48.73
CA PHE A 545 -2.01 28.04 48.48
C PHE A 545 -2.42 26.81 49.32
N ALA A 546 -1.46 25.90 49.58
CA ALA A 546 -1.75 24.73 50.43
C ALA A 546 -1.95 25.12 51.92
N SER A 547 -1.38 26.23 52.38
CA SER A 547 -1.62 26.77 53.72
C SER A 547 -3.02 27.40 53.83
N GLU A 548 -3.54 27.98 52.76
CA GLU A 548 -4.87 28.59 52.74
C GLU A 548 -5.97 27.52 52.48
N ASN A 549 -5.67 26.52 51.62
CA ASN A 549 -6.56 25.44 51.28
C ASN A 549 -5.85 24.07 51.45
N PRO A 550 -6.06 23.34 52.55
CA PRO A 550 -5.46 22.03 52.77
C PRO A 550 -5.79 20.99 51.70
N ASN A 551 -6.90 21.17 50.98
CA ASN A 551 -7.34 20.29 49.89
C ASN A 551 -6.75 20.68 48.50
N TYR A 552 -5.95 21.76 48.41
CA TYR A 552 -5.45 22.26 47.16
C TYR A 552 -4.74 21.21 46.28
N TYR A 553 -4.00 20.29 46.92
CA TYR A 553 -3.39 19.18 46.23
C TYR A 553 -4.40 18.32 45.44
N PHE A 554 -5.50 17.97 46.14
CA PHE A 554 -6.57 17.07 45.61
C PHE A 554 -7.49 17.79 44.62
N ASP A 555 -7.68 19.10 44.78
CA ASP A 555 -8.45 19.91 43.82
C ASP A 555 -7.80 19.97 42.47
N VAL A 556 -6.47 19.96 42.39
CA VAL A 556 -5.69 20.08 41.15
C VAL A 556 -5.32 18.71 40.58
N LEU A 557 -5.14 17.70 41.40
CA LEU A 557 -4.64 16.37 41.02
C LEU A 557 -5.44 15.70 39.87
N PRO A 558 -6.78 15.72 39.82
CA PRO A 558 -7.56 15.13 38.73
C PRO A 558 -7.20 15.76 37.37
N TYR A 559 -7.02 17.07 37.35
CA TYR A 559 -6.65 17.83 36.13
C TYR A 559 -5.21 17.60 35.76
N ALA A 560 -4.28 17.58 36.71
CA ALA A 560 -2.89 17.22 36.47
C ALA A 560 -2.77 15.83 35.83
N TYR A 561 -3.63 14.88 36.25
CA TYR A 561 -3.68 13.54 35.67
C TYR A 561 -4.17 13.55 34.23
N VAL A 562 -5.24 14.27 33.94
CA VAL A 562 -5.79 14.43 32.58
C VAL A 562 -4.77 15.11 31.66
N PHE A 563 -4.07 16.13 32.14
CA PHE A 563 -3.02 16.82 31.38
C PHE A 563 -1.73 16.00 31.19
N GLY A 564 -1.58 14.87 31.89
CA GLY A 564 -0.37 14.06 31.89
C GLY A 564 0.75 14.63 32.75
N LEU A 565 0.41 15.52 33.68
CA LEU A 565 1.32 16.24 34.61
C LEU A 565 1.26 15.72 36.05
N SER A 566 0.57 14.62 36.31
CA SER A 566 0.40 14.09 37.68
C SER A 566 1.74 13.86 38.39
N LYS A 567 2.74 13.30 37.68
CA LYS A 567 4.08 13.12 38.27
C LYS A 567 4.74 14.45 38.64
N VAL A 568 4.64 15.44 37.76
CA VAL A 568 5.19 16.79 38.02
C VAL A 568 4.50 17.41 39.23
N TRP A 569 3.16 17.29 39.32
CA TRP A 569 2.38 17.80 40.43
C TRP A 569 2.76 17.11 41.72
N MET A 570 2.83 15.80 41.75
CA MET A 570 3.23 15.00 42.90
C MET A 570 4.65 15.37 43.39
N GLU A 571 5.63 15.51 42.49
CA GLU A 571 7.00 15.89 42.84
C GLU A 571 7.08 17.24 43.56
N LYS A 572 6.27 18.22 43.15
CA LYS A 572 6.21 19.54 43.76
C LYS A 572 5.72 19.51 45.22
N PHE A 573 4.92 18.51 45.59
CA PHE A 573 4.37 18.33 46.96
C PHE A 573 5.26 17.47 47.86
N LYS A 574 6.37 16.89 47.42
CA LYS A 574 7.24 16.08 48.29
C LYS A 574 7.73 16.79 49.52
N SER A 575 7.90 18.12 49.45
CA SER A 575 8.37 18.95 50.58
C SER A 575 7.25 19.71 51.29
N ILE A 576 5.98 19.37 51.00
CA ILE A 576 4.79 20.02 51.56
C ILE A 576 4.00 18.96 52.32
N GLU A 577 3.65 19.27 53.52
CA GLU A 577 2.77 18.37 54.33
C GLU A 577 1.36 18.38 53.70
N VAL A 578 0.90 17.23 53.24
CA VAL A 578 -0.43 17.04 52.66
C VAL A 578 -1.23 16.16 53.63
N LYS A 579 -2.32 16.71 54.18
CA LYS A 579 -3.24 15.92 54.97
C LYS A 579 -3.91 14.84 54.13
N THR A 580 -4.05 13.63 54.67
CA THR A 580 -4.77 12.54 54.02
C THR A 580 -6.21 12.95 53.75
N PRO A 581 -6.79 12.72 52.56
CA PRO A 581 -8.16 13.07 52.29
C PRO A 581 -9.10 12.09 52.98
N GLU A 582 -10.18 12.60 53.55
CA GLU A 582 -11.20 11.80 54.30
C GLU A 582 -11.93 10.78 53.40
N TRP A 583 -11.95 11.00 52.09
CA TRP A 583 -12.59 10.13 51.11
C TRP A 583 -11.77 8.91 50.70
N VAL A 584 -10.56 8.72 51.27
CA VAL A 584 -9.75 7.52 51.04
C VAL A 584 -9.51 6.76 52.32
N THR A 585 -9.78 5.46 52.27
CA THR A 585 -9.52 4.55 53.39
C THR A 585 -8.69 3.35 52.93
N THR A 586 -7.97 2.72 53.88
CA THR A 586 -7.23 1.46 53.61
C THR A 586 -7.67 0.43 54.65
N SER A 587 -7.99 -0.79 54.21
CA SER A 587 -8.35 -1.91 55.10
C SER A 587 -7.15 -2.51 55.84
N SER A 588 -5.93 -2.13 55.49
CA SER A 588 -4.69 -2.72 56.02
C SER A 588 -4.20 -2.07 57.32
N GLY A 589 -4.92 -1.09 57.89
CA GLY A 589 -4.48 -0.32 59.07
C GLY A 589 -3.22 0.52 58.84
N THR A 590 -2.77 0.63 57.59
CA THR A 590 -1.63 1.43 57.18
C THR A 590 -1.98 2.91 57.29
N VAL A 591 -1.16 3.70 58.01
CA VAL A 591 -1.35 5.15 58.04
C VAL A 591 -1.21 5.68 56.62
N MET A 592 -2.24 6.39 56.15
CA MET A 592 -2.23 6.99 54.81
C MET A 592 -1.37 8.24 54.84
N ASP A 593 -0.15 8.11 54.36
CA ASP A 593 0.73 9.25 54.10
C ASP A 593 0.75 9.62 52.60
N TYR A 594 1.44 10.67 52.25
CA TYR A 594 1.59 11.15 50.88
C TYR A 594 2.11 10.08 49.92
N VAL A 595 3.07 9.25 50.34
CA VAL A 595 3.71 8.22 49.49
C VAL A 595 2.72 7.07 49.27
N VAL A 596 2.02 6.62 50.33
CA VAL A 596 0.99 5.57 50.27
C VAL A 596 -0.17 6.03 49.37
N PHE A 597 -0.61 7.28 49.52
CA PHE A 597 -1.66 7.85 48.66
C PHE A 597 -1.28 7.86 47.21
N ASN A 598 -0.09 8.35 46.86
CA ASN A 598 0.38 8.39 45.46
C ASN A 598 0.53 6.99 44.85
N SER A 599 0.98 6.03 45.65
CA SER A 599 1.04 4.62 45.22
C SER A 599 -0.35 4.07 44.94
N MET A 600 -1.29 4.30 45.84
CA MET A 600 -2.71 3.93 45.67
C MET A 600 -3.32 4.62 44.47
N PHE A 601 -3.13 5.93 44.29
CA PHE A 601 -3.62 6.69 43.16
C PHE A 601 -3.13 6.13 41.82
N ASN A 602 -1.87 5.75 41.73
CA ASN A 602 -1.32 5.15 40.53
C ASN A 602 -1.91 3.76 40.25
N ARG A 603 -2.08 2.93 41.27
CA ARG A 603 -2.78 1.61 41.16
C ARG A 603 -4.22 1.80 40.72
N PHE A 604 -4.97 2.68 41.40
CA PHE A 604 -6.35 3.02 41.05
C PHE A 604 -6.49 3.38 39.57
N ASN A 605 -5.70 4.35 39.09
CA ASN A 605 -5.77 4.77 37.72
C ASN A 605 -5.41 3.67 36.72
N SER A 606 -4.39 2.87 37.05
CA SER A 606 -3.95 1.76 36.16
C SER A 606 -5.03 0.67 36.10
N SER A 607 -5.64 0.34 37.23
CA SER A 607 -6.68 -0.68 37.34
C SER A 607 -7.99 -0.23 36.69
N MET A 608 -8.40 1.02 36.85
CA MET A 608 -9.59 1.59 36.21
C MET A 608 -9.43 1.58 34.66
N VAL A 609 -8.31 2.05 34.16
CA VAL A 609 -8.05 2.07 32.71
C VAL A 609 -8.01 0.63 32.16
N ARG A 610 -7.36 -0.29 32.88
CA ARG A 610 -7.27 -1.71 32.47
C ARG A 610 -8.65 -2.38 32.47
N ASN A 611 -9.47 -2.17 33.51
CA ASN A 611 -10.82 -2.71 33.58
C ASN A 611 -11.67 -2.28 32.39
N ILE A 612 -11.76 -0.97 32.12
CA ILE A 612 -12.54 -0.44 30.98
C ILE A 612 -12.04 -1.01 29.64
N GLN A 613 -10.73 -1.15 29.46
CA GLN A 613 -10.15 -1.69 28.22
C GLN A 613 -10.41 -3.18 28.06
N THR A 614 -10.26 -3.96 29.14
CA THR A 614 -10.50 -5.41 29.12
C THR A 614 -11.93 -5.74 28.76
N GLU A 615 -12.90 -5.04 29.34
CA GLU A 615 -14.31 -5.25 29.06
C GLU A 615 -14.69 -4.83 27.62
N LYS A 616 -14.09 -3.76 27.10
CA LYS A 616 -14.23 -3.40 25.65
C LYS A 616 -13.70 -4.49 24.73
N ILE A 617 -12.53 -5.07 25.04
CA ILE A 617 -11.92 -6.15 24.23
C ILE A 617 -12.77 -7.43 24.31
N ARG A 618 -13.28 -7.80 25.51
CA ARG A 618 -14.18 -8.96 25.69
C ARG A 618 -15.43 -8.85 24.83
N ALA A 619 -16.05 -7.66 24.77
CA ALA A 619 -17.19 -7.40 23.91
C ALA A 619 -16.89 -7.63 22.43
N ILE A 620 -15.76 -7.11 21.94
CA ILE A 620 -15.32 -7.28 20.54
C ILE A 620 -15.04 -8.76 20.24
N SER A 621 -14.37 -9.48 21.17
CA SER A 621 -14.05 -10.90 20.97
C SER A 621 -15.30 -11.80 20.95
N ASN A 622 -16.31 -11.48 21.76
CA ASN A 622 -17.58 -12.20 21.78
C ASN A 622 -18.37 -11.97 20.48
N THR A 623 -18.34 -10.77 19.94
CA THR A 623 -18.94 -10.45 18.63
C THR A 623 -18.20 -11.17 17.49
N ALA A 624 -16.86 -11.24 17.54
CA ALA A 624 -16.05 -11.94 16.55
C ALA A 624 -16.26 -13.46 16.57
N LYS A 625 -16.45 -14.06 17.74
CA LYS A 625 -16.75 -15.50 17.87
C LYS A 625 -18.10 -15.91 17.27
N SER A 626 -19.06 -15.01 17.17
CA SER A 626 -20.33 -15.26 16.49
C SER A 626 -20.21 -15.29 14.96
N PHE A 627 -19.11 -14.78 14.39
CA PHE A 627 -18.85 -14.76 12.93
C PHE A 627 -17.91 -15.87 12.42
N THR A 628 -17.25 -16.64 13.28
CA THR A 628 -16.19 -17.59 12.87
C THR A 628 -16.60 -19.07 12.94
N SER A 629 -17.87 -19.40 12.91
CA SER A 629 -18.32 -20.80 12.84
C SER A 629 -18.68 -21.22 11.42
N SER A 630 -17.76 -21.10 10.46
CA SER A 630 -17.74 -21.92 9.23
C SER A 630 -16.48 -21.61 8.39
N SER A 631 -15.49 -22.48 8.41
CA SER A 631 -14.81 -23.08 7.25
C SER A 631 -13.46 -23.66 7.63
N GLY A 632 -13.25 -24.89 7.18
CA GLY A 632 -12.16 -25.76 7.55
C GLY A 632 -10.91 -25.62 6.65
N SER A 633 -9.91 -26.33 7.08
CA SER A 633 -8.50 -26.38 6.73
C SER A 633 -8.15 -26.93 5.35
N GLY A 634 -7.01 -26.46 4.79
CA GLY A 634 -6.26 -27.15 3.72
C GLY A 634 -4.80 -26.71 3.69
N ARG A 635 -3.90 -27.63 4.02
CA ARG A 635 -2.45 -27.48 3.92
C ARG A 635 -1.94 -28.04 2.59
N GLY A 636 -0.92 -27.41 1.98
CA GLY A 636 -0.09 -28.00 0.93
C GLY A 636 1.17 -27.17 0.70
N GLY A 637 2.33 -27.77 0.92
CA GLY A 637 3.63 -27.16 0.67
C GLY A 637 4.31 -27.79 -0.53
N PHE A 638 5.15 -27.02 -1.25
CA PHE A 638 6.07 -27.53 -2.27
C PHE A 638 7.39 -26.76 -2.28
N SER A 639 8.47 -27.52 -2.41
CA SER A 639 9.85 -27.08 -2.65
C SER A 639 10.26 -27.41 -4.09
N GLY A 640 11.04 -26.59 -4.76
CA GLY A 640 11.63 -26.89 -6.06
C GLY A 640 12.84 -26.03 -6.39
N GLY A 641 13.90 -26.68 -6.85
CA GLY A 641 15.24 -26.15 -7.04
C GLY A 641 15.55 -25.66 -8.45
N PHE A 642 16.66 -24.96 -8.56
CA PHE A 642 17.16 -24.27 -9.76
C PHE A 642 18.25 -25.10 -10.50
N GLY A 643 18.29 -24.91 -11.83
CA GLY A 643 19.43 -25.36 -12.64
C GLY A 643 19.55 -24.47 -13.87
N GLY A 644 20.77 -24.03 -14.15
CA GLY A 644 21.10 -23.04 -15.19
C GLY A 644 21.74 -23.60 -16.43
N GLY A 645 21.94 -22.75 -17.42
CA GLY A 645 22.99 -22.83 -18.45
C GLY A 645 22.61 -22.50 -19.89
N GLY A 646 23.28 -21.63 -20.54
CA GLY A 646 23.95 -21.51 -21.83
C GLY A 646 23.21 -21.04 -23.10
N PHE A 647 23.85 -20.61 -24.04
CA PHE A 647 24.00 -19.49 -24.92
C PHE A 647 23.38 -19.46 -26.35
N SER A 648 22.77 -20.52 -26.96
CA SER A 648 21.97 -20.32 -28.16
C SER A 648 20.53 -19.93 -27.78
N GLY A 649 19.90 -19.09 -28.58
CA GLY A 649 18.61 -18.51 -28.20
C GLY A 649 18.72 -17.31 -27.27
N GLY A 650 19.90 -16.68 -27.13
CA GLY A 650 20.12 -15.48 -26.29
C GLY A 650 19.64 -14.18 -26.88
N GLY A 651 19.19 -14.15 -28.12
CA GLY A 651 18.60 -12.97 -28.78
C GLY A 651 17.14 -12.72 -28.35
N GLY A 652 16.63 -11.53 -28.69
CA GLY A 652 15.20 -11.24 -28.62
C GLY A 652 14.47 -11.87 -29.82
N GLY A 653 13.15 -12.07 -29.71
CA GLY A 653 12.32 -12.55 -30.81
C GLY A 653 12.42 -14.06 -31.10
N GLY A 654 11.98 -14.45 -32.28
CA GLY A 654 12.01 -15.82 -32.78
C GLY A 654 11.29 -16.81 -31.88
N GLY A 655 10.01 -16.98 -32.04
CA GLY A 655 9.24 -17.95 -31.25
C GLY A 655 9.21 -19.33 -31.89
N GLY A 656 8.41 -20.21 -31.35
CA GLY A 656 8.20 -21.58 -31.83
C GLY A 656 6.93 -21.75 -32.64
N PHE A 657 6.80 -22.90 -33.24
CA PHE A 657 5.64 -23.37 -33.99
C PHE A 657 4.92 -24.48 -33.25
N GLY A 658 3.61 -24.62 -33.52
CA GLY A 658 2.77 -25.70 -33.04
C GLY A 658 1.42 -25.75 -33.76
N ALA A 659 0.59 -26.74 -33.45
CA ALA A 659 -0.77 -26.83 -33.95
C ALA A 659 -1.71 -27.45 -32.89
N ARG A 660 -3.00 -27.12 -32.94
CA ARG A 660 -4.01 -27.63 -32.04
C ARG A 660 -5.35 -27.80 -32.74
#